data_7aeded7fd690ef3334edd5c56705534d
#
_entry.id   7aeded7fd690ef3334edd5c56705534d
#
_cell.length_a   1.000
_cell.length_b   1.000
_cell.length_c   1.000
_cell.angle_alpha   90.00
_cell.angle_beta   90.00
_cell.angle_gamma   90.00
#
_symmetry.space_group_name_H-M   'P 1'
#
loop_
_entity.id
_entity.type
_entity.pdbx_description
1 polymer ?
#
loop_
_entity_poly.entity_id
_entity_poly.type
_entity_poly.pdbx_seq_one_letter_code
_entity_poly.pdbx_strand_id
1 'polypeptide(L)'
;GVVTYGYTYTLTGPLTHTGQGEVNPLSDTITMAVTDATGDSDATPASIVISIVDDIPVVLDKTDLYFANSGTVSGTGVFDYAIGADGHTTYSNVNSDFAAITLAGTVAGNAITSPTVTWASETSTTAVFNVSFDYLTGGASTHETGTITFDKVAGTYTVDLADPISAVTISTVSNSSSITGYHEGTSTVDNSQPDVAVAQVNTNLFIQFTGYAEPGSGTGADNLKAGSIDANPLTFVDGELITQAPSYVSISGTANGVAGDTMGKGEVMDMDFFTTNPTGLTNLAPTAQVDSMFLKFDGIGNSEDFIVILKLYDTVAGTYTTKAMYVENADIFKGPGSGPGIYSSVTLDNNDGLLIIESNDYNTAGQHYVLVGAQITPTDEGITGTAINLNGAIGAGGASTGTQNLSSDSNDLGFKISDIGLASTTTTAQNADLTFNVTVKDADGDTSTAQQLDVHVVNGVTYTGTADAETMQGTANGDKLSGSGGNDILFGGDGNDILVGGVGNDTLTGGTGVDQFRMATNTDTDTIKDFVAGTDKIGLLDTGATGSGSVNFVNTIGTSAGTALNASDFANRTSISALTAGDSAHVVRIDAAQTPVQIAAATAAAATNAYVLVFNSTTGHGELWFDTNWSDATGRTQVATFENITTLGQLTTLTSTDFVVYNSATDPIILDLNHDGFAFSDLSHGVQFDINGDGAKDQVAWNTSNDGMLAVDLNHDGKIDDGTELFTPNFNGGHFDSGAAALASLDSNHDGVIDHNDAAFSSLLIWQDTNANGISDTGELSHLADNGIVSISTAANAAVGEIDGQTVTGNGTFQMADGTSGNYVEVELDTSLVASTQPSVAMDGTSGADTFKIDNLNIKDLIVDYHGDEGDKIDLTALFDKAPAGNIADYVHYNSATSTVSVDTSGSGNAANFVDVAVLQNAPAAGTINILYDDATHTQQHVTI
;
A
#
# COMPACT_ATOMS: atom_id res chain seq x y z
N GLY A 1 -25.35 70.06 -17.44
CA GLY A 1 -25.56 68.77 -16.75
C GLY A 1 -24.41 67.81 -17.09
N VAL A 2 -23.99 67.00 -16.15
CA VAL A 2 -23.04 65.92 -16.40
C VAL A 2 -23.80 64.87 -17.16
N VAL A 3 -23.26 64.43 -18.31
CA VAL A 3 -23.80 63.33 -19.09
C VAL A 3 -22.78 62.15 -18.92
N THR A 4 -23.24 61.01 -18.45
CA THR A 4 -22.42 59.81 -18.28
C THR A 4 -22.68 58.87 -19.45
N TYR A 5 -21.61 58.46 -20.11
CA TYR A 5 -21.67 57.44 -21.15
C TYR A 5 -21.00 56.14 -20.67
N GLY A 6 -21.64 55.00 -20.83
CA GLY A 6 -21.02 53.71 -20.65
C GLY A 6 -20.31 53.28 -21.95
N TYR A 7 -19.19 52.57 -21.83
CA TYR A 7 -18.54 51.95 -22.99
C TYR A 7 -18.30 50.45 -22.67
N THR A 8 -18.24 49.66 -23.75
CA THR A 8 -17.85 48.27 -23.69
C THR A 8 -16.65 48.09 -24.61
N TYR A 9 -15.59 47.51 -24.06
CA TYR A 9 -14.42 47.09 -24.83
C TYR A 9 -14.48 45.58 -25.02
N THR A 10 -14.26 45.08 -26.23
CA THR A 10 -14.33 43.66 -26.56
C THR A 10 -13.09 43.31 -27.37
N LEU A 11 -12.26 42.40 -26.85
CA LEU A 11 -11.22 41.75 -27.64
C LEU A 11 -11.83 40.82 -28.66
N THR A 12 -11.41 40.89 -29.91
CA THR A 12 -11.90 40.05 -31.02
C THR A 12 -11.00 38.85 -31.30
N GLY A 13 -9.92 38.70 -30.54
CA GLY A 13 -8.97 37.60 -30.62
C GLY A 13 -7.87 37.79 -29.56
N PRO A 14 -7.06 36.75 -29.31
CA PRO A 14 -5.91 36.85 -28.42
C PRO A 14 -4.88 37.84 -28.95
N LEU A 15 -4.18 38.51 -28.04
CA LEU A 15 -3.07 39.41 -28.36
C LEU A 15 -1.77 38.77 -27.89
N THR A 16 -0.75 38.80 -28.75
CA THR A 16 0.56 38.26 -28.40
C THR A 16 1.24 39.21 -27.41
N HIS A 17 1.52 38.72 -26.22
CA HIS A 17 2.40 39.35 -25.25
C HIS A 17 3.87 39.06 -25.54
N THR A 18 4.78 39.88 -25.11
CA THR A 18 6.22 39.65 -25.13
C THR A 18 6.76 39.77 -23.70
N GLY A 19 6.77 38.65 -22.99
CA GLY A 19 7.25 38.58 -21.61
C GLY A 19 6.40 37.62 -20.80
N GLN A 20 6.96 37.11 -19.72
CA GLN A 20 6.25 36.17 -18.86
C GLN A 20 5.48 36.89 -17.75
N GLY A 21 4.22 36.47 -17.54
CA GLY A 21 3.34 36.84 -16.44
C GLY A 21 2.67 38.20 -16.59
N GLU A 22 1.70 38.45 -15.73
CA GLU A 22 0.86 39.68 -15.71
C GLU A 22 1.61 41.01 -15.51
N VAL A 23 2.95 41.01 -15.54
CA VAL A 23 3.80 42.13 -15.12
C VAL A 23 3.88 43.26 -16.14
N ASN A 24 3.54 42.99 -17.41
CA ASN A 24 3.60 43.99 -18.49
C ASN A 24 2.28 43.97 -19.32
N PRO A 25 1.18 44.48 -18.77
CA PRO A 25 -0.07 44.51 -19.51
C PRO A 25 0.07 45.34 -20.78
N LEU A 26 -0.46 44.85 -21.87
CA LEU A 26 -0.65 45.64 -23.06
C LEU A 26 -1.66 46.76 -22.76
N SER A 27 -1.42 47.94 -23.27
CA SER A 27 -2.37 49.05 -23.10
C SER A 27 -2.91 49.51 -24.45
N ASP A 28 -4.23 49.59 -24.56
CA ASP A 28 -4.87 50.29 -25.64
C ASP A 28 -5.41 51.64 -25.14
N THR A 29 -5.20 52.70 -25.94
CA THR A 29 -5.58 54.04 -25.55
C THR A 29 -6.60 54.59 -26.55
N ILE A 30 -7.81 54.80 -26.06
CA ILE A 30 -8.86 55.44 -26.83
C ILE A 30 -8.89 56.90 -26.47
N THR A 31 -8.56 57.77 -27.43
CA THR A 31 -8.60 59.24 -27.25
C THR A 31 -9.97 59.76 -27.70
N MET A 32 -10.63 60.46 -26.83
CA MET A 32 -11.95 61.05 -27.07
C MET A 32 -11.88 62.57 -27.03
N ALA A 33 -12.40 63.19 -28.04
CA ALA A 33 -12.64 64.64 -28.07
C ALA A 33 -14.15 64.92 -28.00
N VAL A 34 -14.53 65.84 -27.20
CA VAL A 34 -15.91 66.33 -27.12
C VAL A 34 -16.03 67.62 -27.91
N THR A 35 -17.01 67.64 -28.81
CA THR A 35 -17.30 68.83 -29.59
C THR A 35 -18.75 69.30 -29.29
N ASP A 36 -18.93 70.54 -28.96
CA ASP A 36 -20.25 71.10 -28.69
C ASP A 36 -21.03 71.44 -29.96
N ALA A 37 -22.29 71.85 -29.82
CA ALA A 37 -23.16 72.16 -30.94
C ALA A 37 -22.72 73.38 -31.79
N THR A 38 -21.77 74.14 -31.32
CA THR A 38 -21.18 75.29 -32.02
C THR A 38 -19.92 74.93 -32.80
N GLY A 39 -19.41 73.72 -32.60
CA GLY A 39 -18.24 73.21 -33.28
C GLY A 39 -16.92 73.42 -32.50
N ASP A 40 -17.00 73.86 -31.28
CA ASP A 40 -15.87 74.05 -30.41
C ASP A 40 -15.53 72.71 -29.75
N SER A 41 -14.26 72.30 -29.90
CA SER A 41 -13.75 71.04 -29.37
C SER A 41 -12.95 71.28 -28.10
N ASP A 42 -12.95 70.32 -27.15
CA ASP A 42 -12.11 70.35 -26.01
C ASP A 42 -10.64 70.39 -26.44
N ALA A 43 -9.90 71.35 -25.86
CA ALA A 43 -8.46 71.56 -26.15
C ALA A 43 -7.57 70.41 -25.65
N THR A 44 -8.07 69.59 -24.72
CA THR A 44 -7.37 68.43 -24.14
C THR A 44 -8.27 67.17 -24.24
N PRO A 45 -8.10 66.35 -25.25
CA PRO A 45 -8.84 65.09 -25.37
C PRO A 45 -8.65 64.21 -24.12
N ALA A 46 -9.76 63.63 -23.64
CA ALA A 46 -9.69 62.62 -22.60
C ALA A 46 -9.21 61.28 -23.19
N SER A 47 -8.44 60.54 -22.42
CA SER A 47 -8.01 59.21 -22.79
C SER A 47 -8.61 58.18 -21.85
N ILE A 48 -9.12 57.09 -22.42
CA ILE A 48 -9.41 55.85 -21.70
C ILE A 48 -8.24 54.90 -22.02
N VAL A 49 -7.51 54.52 -20.96
CA VAL A 49 -6.46 53.51 -21.09
C VAL A 49 -7.08 52.22 -20.62
N ILE A 50 -7.05 51.21 -21.47
CA ILE A 50 -7.49 49.85 -21.19
C ILE A 50 -6.21 49.01 -21.03
N SER A 51 -6.09 48.43 -19.87
CA SER A 51 -5.00 47.49 -19.57
C SER A 51 -5.47 46.09 -19.88
N ILE A 52 -4.79 45.39 -20.78
CA ILE A 52 -5.05 44.00 -21.15
C ILE A 52 -3.97 43.20 -20.45
N VAL A 53 -4.40 42.40 -19.50
CA VAL A 53 -3.54 41.52 -18.69
C VAL A 53 -3.43 40.19 -19.39
N ASP A 54 -2.25 39.62 -19.37
CA ASP A 54 -1.97 38.29 -19.84
C ASP A 54 -2.60 37.23 -18.96
N ASP A 55 -2.99 36.09 -19.50
CA ASP A 55 -3.45 34.97 -18.71
C ASP A 55 -2.30 33.91 -18.58
N ILE A 56 -2.35 33.16 -17.52
CA ILE A 56 -1.37 32.10 -17.22
C ILE A 56 -2.08 30.74 -17.17
N PRO A 57 -1.41 29.66 -17.56
CA PRO A 57 -1.98 28.32 -17.46
C PRO A 57 -2.32 27.98 -16.00
N VAL A 58 -3.47 27.32 -15.82
CA VAL A 58 -3.95 26.89 -14.49
C VAL A 58 -4.32 25.41 -14.53
N VAL A 59 -3.86 24.63 -13.57
CA VAL A 59 -4.36 23.28 -13.32
C VAL A 59 -5.65 23.41 -12.53
N LEU A 60 -6.72 22.83 -13.06
CA LEU A 60 -8.07 22.91 -12.54
C LEU A 60 -8.39 21.78 -11.57
N ASP A 61 -7.91 20.58 -11.90
CA ASP A 61 -8.12 19.38 -11.11
C ASP A 61 -7.00 18.36 -11.33
N LYS A 62 -6.69 17.57 -10.30
CA LYS A 62 -5.75 16.45 -10.38
C LYS A 62 -6.09 15.39 -9.34
N THR A 63 -5.75 14.15 -9.63
CA THR A 63 -5.76 13.07 -8.64
C THR A 63 -4.41 12.35 -8.64
N ASP A 64 -4.01 11.81 -7.51
CA ASP A 64 -2.96 10.81 -7.44
C ASP A 64 -3.51 9.46 -7.93
N LEU A 65 -2.68 8.48 -8.25
CA LEU A 65 -3.08 7.30 -9.01
C LEU A 65 -2.58 6.01 -8.35
N TYR A 66 -3.51 5.08 -8.13
CA TYR A 66 -3.22 3.73 -7.66
C TYR A 66 -3.66 2.71 -8.71
N PHE A 67 -2.81 1.76 -9.06
CA PHE A 67 -3.16 0.65 -9.94
C PHE A 67 -2.28 -0.59 -9.71
N ALA A 68 -2.77 -1.74 -10.20
CA ALA A 68 -2.16 -3.03 -9.96
C ALA A 68 -0.82 -3.23 -10.67
N ASN A 69 0.15 -3.82 -9.98
CA ASN A 69 1.39 -4.32 -10.54
C ASN A 69 1.21 -5.74 -11.12
N SER A 70 0.26 -5.92 -12.05
CA SER A 70 -0.03 -7.23 -12.66
C SER A 70 -0.59 -7.09 -14.06
N GLY A 71 -0.27 -8.02 -14.96
CA GLY A 71 -0.77 -8.01 -16.32
C GLY A 71 -0.30 -6.78 -17.12
N THR A 72 -1.22 -5.93 -17.57
CA THR A 72 -0.88 -4.62 -18.14
C THR A 72 -0.74 -3.63 -16.99
N VAL A 73 0.46 -3.13 -16.77
CA VAL A 73 0.79 -2.21 -15.67
C VAL A 73 0.47 -0.79 -16.11
N SER A 74 -0.81 -0.44 -16.09
CA SER A 74 -1.31 0.83 -16.61
C SER A 74 -2.48 1.33 -15.79
N GLY A 75 -2.49 2.63 -15.49
CA GLY A 75 -3.57 3.30 -14.77
C GLY A 75 -3.82 4.71 -15.29
N THR A 76 -5.03 5.24 -15.07
CA THR A 76 -5.45 6.57 -15.53
C THR A 76 -6.03 7.39 -14.39
N GLY A 77 -5.43 8.55 -14.11
CA GLY A 77 -5.88 9.55 -13.14
C GLY A 77 -6.38 10.83 -13.80
N VAL A 78 -6.86 11.76 -13.01
CA VAL A 78 -7.33 13.08 -13.46
C VAL A 78 -6.15 14.05 -13.54
N PHE A 79 -6.06 14.83 -14.60
CA PHE A 79 -5.21 16.01 -14.76
C PHE A 79 -5.87 16.98 -15.74
N ASP A 80 -6.70 17.84 -15.22
CA ASP A 80 -7.42 18.84 -15.99
C ASP A 80 -6.75 20.21 -15.86
N TYR A 81 -6.61 20.93 -16.98
CA TYR A 81 -5.97 22.23 -16.99
C TYR A 81 -6.54 23.15 -18.07
N ALA A 82 -6.42 24.43 -17.84
CA ALA A 82 -6.69 25.48 -18.82
C ALA A 82 -5.37 26.15 -19.22
N ILE A 83 -5.08 26.13 -20.52
CA ILE A 83 -3.85 26.73 -21.09
C ILE A 83 -3.99 28.24 -21.23
N GLY A 84 -5.22 28.80 -21.17
CA GLY A 84 -5.49 30.20 -21.43
C GLY A 84 -5.77 30.51 -22.90
N ALA A 85 -5.64 31.80 -23.26
CA ALA A 85 -5.89 32.29 -24.61
C ALA A 85 -4.73 32.00 -25.57
N ASP A 86 -3.52 31.88 -25.05
CA ASP A 86 -2.27 31.74 -25.80
C ASP A 86 -1.83 30.29 -26.01
N GLY A 87 -2.80 29.43 -26.34
CA GLY A 87 -2.54 28.02 -26.61
C GLY A 87 -1.67 27.79 -27.85
N HIS A 88 -0.88 26.73 -27.81
CA HIS A 88 -0.02 26.30 -28.93
C HIS A 88 -0.87 25.94 -30.17
N THR A 89 -0.45 26.40 -31.35
CA THR A 89 -1.07 26.06 -32.64
C THR A 89 -0.34 24.94 -33.38
N THR A 90 0.92 24.66 -32.97
CA THR A 90 1.75 23.56 -33.46
C THR A 90 2.59 23.02 -32.32
N TYR A 91 2.85 21.74 -32.32
CA TYR A 91 3.50 21.04 -31.22
C TYR A 91 4.85 20.44 -31.64
N SER A 92 5.81 20.51 -30.74
CA SER A 92 7.15 19.88 -30.85
C SER A 92 7.76 19.83 -29.45
N ASN A 93 8.92 19.20 -29.30
CA ASN A 93 9.64 19.09 -28.03
C ASN A 93 10.04 20.46 -27.40
N VAL A 94 10.02 21.54 -28.16
CA VAL A 94 10.29 22.90 -27.67
C VAL A 94 9.05 23.78 -27.62
N ASN A 95 7.98 23.32 -28.20
CA ASN A 95 6.68 24.01 -28.32
C ASN A 95 5.59 23.05 -27.81
N SER A 96 5.57 22.82 -26.51
CA SER A 96 4.71 21.86 -25.80
C SER A 96 3.91 22.59 -24.75
N ASP A 97 2.68 22.14 -24.51
CA ASP A 97 1.85 22.61 -23.40
C ASP A 97 2.45 22.19 -22.03
N PHE A 98 3.55 21.46 -22.02
CA PHE A 98 4.21 21.02 -20.81
C PHE A 98 5.67 21.53 -20.77
N ALA A 99 6.07 22.06 -19.62
CA ALA A 99 7.47 22.26 -19.31
C ALA A 99 8.18 20.91 -19.10
N ALA A 100 9.47 20.90 -18.76
CA ALA A 100 10.17 19.66 -18.48
C ALA A 100 9.52 18.92 -17.29
N ILE A 101 9.00 17.74 -17.57
CA ILE A 101 8.46 16.84 -16.54
C ILE A 101 9.64 16.12 -15.88
N THR A 102 9.65 16.03 -14.55
CA THR A 102 10.68 15.28 -13.81
C THR A 102 10.05 14.09 -13.09
N LEU A 103 10.83 13.03 -12.91
CA LEU A 103 10.45 11.82 -12.22
C LEU A 103 11.40 11.58 -11.03
N ALA A 104 10.82 11.21 -9.90
CA ALA A 104 11.49 10.65 -8.73
C ALA A 104 10.67 9.47 -8.20
N GLY A 105 11.16 8.75 -7.22
CA GLY A 105 10.36 7.69 -6.59
C GLY A 105 11.18 6.61 -5.94
N THR A 106 10.48 5.57 -5.48
CA THR A 106 11.07 4.38 -4.86
C THR A 106 10.46 3.10 -5.43
N VAL A 107 11.21 2.00 -5.36
CA VAL A 107 10.73 0.63 -5.59
C VAL A 107 11.11 -0.20 -4.37
N ALA A 108 10.13 -0.84 -3.74
CA ALA A 108 10.35 -1.57 -2.48
C ALA A 108 11.13 -0.72 -1.44
N GLY A 109 10.81 0.57 -1.33
CA GLY A 109 11.44 1.53 -0.44
C GLY A 109 12.84 2.02 -0.86
N ASN A 110 13.40 1.54 -1.99
CA ASN A 110 14.71 1.98 -2.49
C ASN A 110 14.54 3.03 -3.58
N ALA A 111 15.28 4.14 -3.49
CA ALA A 111 15.19 5.22 -4.47
C ALA A 111 15.54 4.70 -5.89
N ILE A 112 14.75 5.11 -6.88
CA ILE A 112 15.04 4.86 -8.29
C ILE A 112 16.28 5.67 -8.72
N THR A 113 16.99 5.17 -9.74
CA THR A 113 18.17 5.82 -10.28
C THR A 113 18.00 6.09 -11.77
N SER A 114 18.78 7.03 -12.31
CA SER A 114 18.73 7.42 -13.75
C SER A 114 17.33 7.75 -14.29
N PRO A 115 16.40 8.36 -13.52
CA PRO A 115 15.06 8.63 -14.03
C PRO A 115 15.12 9.62 -15.20
N THR A 116 14.36 9.34 -16.26
CA THR A 116 14.20 10.25 -17.39
C THR A 116 12.75 10.34 -17.83
N VAL A 117 12.32 11.55 -18.19
CA VAL A 117 11.06 11.79 -18.89
C VAL A 117 11.37 12.61 -20.13
N THR A 118 11.03 12.08 -21.31
CA THR A 118 11.37 12.71 -22.58
C THR A 118 10.14 12.86 -23.48
N TRP A 119 10.01 14.01 -24.12
CA TRP A 119 8.93 14.26 -25.06
C TRP A 119 8.93 13.25 -26.22
N ALA A 120 7.82 12.61 -26.48
CA ALA A 120 7.65 11.65 -27.58
C ALA A 120 6.78 12.24 -28.71
N SER A 121 5.58 12.71 -28.39
CA SER A 121 4.67 13.33 -29.36
C SER A 121 3.62 14.19 -28.69
N GLU A 122 3.09 15.17 -29.39
CA GLU A 122 2.01 16.00 -28.90
C GLU A 122 1.10 16.50 -30.02
N THR A 123 -0.17 16.62 -29.70
CA THR A 123 -1.24 17.13 -30.56
C THR A 123 -2.13 18.10 -29.76
N SER A 124 -3.18 18.63 -30.39
CA SER A 124 -4.18 19.43 -29.67
C SER A 124 -5.07 18.60 -28.73
N THR A 125 -4.97 17.27 -28.76
CA THR A 125 -5.80 16.38 -27.92
C THR A 125 -5.00 15.51 -26.96
N THR A 126 -3.74 15.27 -27.25
CA THR A 126 -2.90 14.34 -26.46
C THR A 126 -1.47 14.84 -26.39
N ALA A 127 -0.78 14.57 -25.28
CA ALA A 127 0.67 14.70 -25.13
C ALA A 127 1.24 13.40 -24.55
N VAL A 128 2.33 12.87 -25.16
CA VAL A 128 2.96 11.61 -24.76
C VAL A 128 4.43 11.85 -24.44
N PHE A 129 4.88 11.35 -23.31
CA PHE A 129 6.27 11.37 -22.88
C PHE A 129 6.73 9.94 -22.59
N ASN A 130 7.94 9.59 -23.04
CA ASN A 130 8.59 8.34 -22.65
C ASN A 130 9.19 8.50 -21.26
N VAL A 131 9.01 7.47 -20.46
CA VAL A 131 9.52 7.36 -19.09
C VAL A 131 10.54 6.24 -19.04
N SER A 132 11.64 6.41 -18.31
CA SER A 132 12.53 5.30 -17.96
C SER A 132 13.22 5.57 -16.63
N PHE A 133 13.53 4.51 -15.90
CA PHE A 133 14.28 4.55 -14.65
C PHE A 133 14.91 3.18 -14.36
N ASP A 134 15.94 3.19 -13.51
CA ASP A 134 16.56 1.98 -13.00
C ASP A 134 16.17 1.83 -11.53
N TYR A 135 15.91 0.61 -11.06
CA TYR A 135 15.61 0.31 -9.67
C TYR A 135 16.40 -0.91 -9.18
N LEU A 136 16.62 -0.97 -7.85
CA LEU A 136 17.37 -2.02 -7.19
C LEU A 136 16.42 -2.88 -6.34
N THR A 137 16.39 -4.19 -6.63
CA THR A 137 15.71 -5.18 -5.79
C THR A 137 16.63 -6.38 -5.59
N GLY A 138 16.80 -6.83 -4.36
CA GLY A 138 17.68 -7.96 -4.05
C GLY A 138 19.15 -7.78 -4.48
N GLY A 139 19.60 -6.52 -4.69
CA GLY A 139 20.94 -6.21 -5.18
C GLY A 139 21.08 -6.14 -6.70
N ALA A 140 20.01 -6.43 -7.46
CA ALA A 140 19.96 -6.31 -8.92
C ALA A 140 19.47 -4.92 -9.35
N SER A 141 20.08 -4.35 -10.40
CA SER A 141 19.55 -3.17 -11.08
C SER A 141 18.71 -3.61 -12.28
N THR A 142 17.43 -3.29 -12.25
CA THR A 142 16.50 -3.51 -13.35
C THR A 142 16.19 -2.19 -14.04
N HIS A 143 16.10 -2.19 -15.37
CA HIS A 143 15.75 -1.02 -16.17
C HIS A 143 14.29 -1.11 -16.56
N GLU A 144 13.49 -0.13 -16.16
CA GLU A 144 12.06 -0.03 -16.50
C GLU A 144 11.84 1.08 -17.51
N THR A 145 10.87 0.86 -18.40
CA THR A 145 10.44 1.84 -19.40
C THR A 145 8.93 1.95 -19.44
N GLY A 146 8.45 3.07 -19.94
CA GLY A 146 7.01 3.28 -20.06
C GLY A 146 6.66 4.60 -20.72
N THR A 147 5.41 5.01 -20.57
CA THR A 147 4.93 6.31 -21.01
C THR A 147 4.05 6.98 -19.97
N ILE A 148 4.07 8.31 -19.95
CA ILE A 148 2.99 9.10 -19.37
C ILE A 148 2.29 9.86 -20.49
N THR A 149 0.96 9.71 -20.58
CA THR A 149 0.14 10.29 -21.64
C THR A 149 -0.92 11.18 -21.03
N PHE A 150 -1.01 12.42 -21.47
CA PHE A 150 -2.06 13.35 -21.08
C PHE A 150 -3.13 13.43 -22.19
N ASP A 151 -4.38 13.12 -21.87
CA ASP A 151 -5.55 13.39 -22.72
C ASP A 151 -6.09 14.77 -22.36
N LYS A 152 -5.81 15.75 -23.24
CA LYS A 152 -6.17 17.16 -23.06
C LYS A 152 -7.65 17.44 -23.19
N VAL A 153 -8.42 16.49 -23.72
CA VAL A 153 -9.89 16.63 -23.92
C VAL A 153 -10.65 16.00 -22.77
N ALA A 154 -10.17 14.83 -22.32
CA ALA A 154 -10.76 14.14 -21.18
C ALA A 154 -10.32 14.74 -19.84
N GLY A 155 -9.22 15.52 -19.79
CA GLY A 155 -8.64 16.03 -18.55
C GLY A 155 -8.02 14.91 -17.72
N THR A 156 -7.35 13.95 -18.35
CA THR A 156 -6.78 12.77 -17.68
C THR A 156 -5.32 12.55 -18.04
N TYR A 157 -4.61 11.82 -17.20
CA TYR A 157 -3.30 11.28 -17.52
C TYR A 157 -3.29 9.77 -17.34
N THR A 158 -2.48 9.07 -18.16
CA THR A 158 -2.29 7.62 -18.07
C THR A 158 -0.81 7.34 -17.93
N VAL A 159 -0.44 6.53 -16.94
CA VAL A 159 0.89 5.94 -16.81
C VAL A 159 0.83 4.49 -17.27
N ASP A 160 1.74 4.09 -18.16
CA ASP A 160 1.82 2.76 -18.75
C ASP A 160 3.25 2.28 -18.67
N LEU A 161 3.54 1.26 -17.86
CA LEU A 161 4.84 0.64 -17.71
C LEU A 161 4.92 -0.60 -18.61
N ALA A 162 6.10 -0.84 -19.17
CA ALA A 162 6.29 -1.92 -20.15
C ALA A 162 6.20 -3.31 -19.50
N ASP A 163 6.71 -3.44 -18.28
CA ASP A 163 6.77 -4.71 -17.56
C ASP A 163 6.32 -4.52 -16.09
N PRO A 164 5.84 -5.57 -15.41
CA PRO A 164 5.58 -5.53 -13.97
C PRO A 164 6.87 -5.30 -13.16
N ILE A 165 6.82 -4.41 -12.20
CA ILE A 165 7.90 -4.15 -11.26
C ILE A 165 8.15 -5.39 -10.40
N SER A 166 9.35 -5.98 -10.46
CA SER A 166 9.64 -7.26 -9.85
C SER A 166 11.00 -7.31 -9.15
N ALA A 167 11.10 -8.16 -8.12
CA ALA A 167 12.35 -8.47 -7.44
C ALA A 167 12.95 -9.77 -7.96
N VAL A 168 14.28 -9.83 -8.01
CA VAL A 168 15.05 -11.05 -8.28
C VAL A 168 15.60 -11.58 -6.96
N THR A 169 15.33 -12.84 -6.65
CA THR A 169 15.89 -13.50 -5.47
C THR A 169 17.06 -14.40 -5.87
N ILE A 170 18.20 -14.22 -5.24
CA ILE A 170 19.37 -15.09 -5.39
C ILE A 170 19.48 -15.99 -4.19
N SER A 171 19.50 -17.29 -4.43
CA SER A 171 19.74 -18.30 -3.41
C SER A 171 21.10 -18.94 -3.61
N THR A 172 21.95 -18.98 -2.57
CA THR A 172 23.31 -19.53 -2.64
C THR A 172 23.46 -20.73 -1.73
N VAL A 173 24.29 -21.69 -2.14
CA VAL A 173 24.74 -22.79 -1.29
C VAL A 173 26.25 -22.66 -1.09
N SER A 174 26.64 -22.36 0.14
CA SER A 174 28.04 -22.50 0.52
C SER A 174 28.36 -23.89 1.10
N ASN A 175 29.58 -24.35 0.88
CA ASN A 175 30.07 -25.70 1.21
C ASN A 175 29.96 -26.17 2.67
N SER A 176 29.36 -25.42 3.58
CA SER A 176 29.70 -25.64 4.97
C SER A 176 28.72 -26.44 5.83
N SER A 177 27.44 -26.62 5.45
CA SER A 177 26.55 -27.37 6.36
C SER A 177 25.26 -27.96 5.75
N SER A 178 24.95 -27.73 4.48
CA SER A 178 23.69 -28.13 3.88
C SER A 178 23.81 -29.27 2.83
N ILE A 179 25.01 -29.87 2.67
CA ILE A 179 25.19 -30.95 1.72
C ILE A 179 25.19 -32.30 2.46
N THR A 180 24.34 -33.20 2.02
CA THR A 180 24.19 -34.55 2.55
C THR A 180 24.51 -35.56 1.46
N GLY A 181 25.40 -36.53 1.75
CA GLY A 181 25.76 -37.63 0.86
C GLY A 181 24.85 -38.84 1.06
N TYR A 182 24.61 -39.55 -0.03
CA TYR A 182 23.78 -40.76 -0.07
C TYR A 182 24.41 -41.87 -0.88
N HIS A 183 24.03 -43.12 -0.63
CA HIS A 183 24.20 -44.20 -1.56
C HIS A 183 23.16 -44.16 -2.69
N GLU A 184 23.61 -44.40 -3.91
CA GLU A 184 22.73 -44.44 -5.08
C GLU A 184 21.52 -45.39 -4.86
N GLY A 185 20.33 -44.94 -5.24
CA GLY A 185 19.08 -45.68 -5.15
C GLY A 185 18.49 -45.81 -3.75
N THR A 186 19.05 -45.12 -2.76
CA THR A 186 18.59 -45.23 -1.36
C THR A 186 18.48 -43.86 -0.67
N SER A 187 17.87 -43.87 0.51
CA SER A 187 17.88 -42.73 1.43
C SER A 187 18.94 -42.88 2.55
N THR A 188 19.85 -43.85 2.43
CA THR A 188 20.90 -44.09 3.40
C THR A 188 21.97 -43.00 3.26
N VAL A 189 22.20 -42.26 4.33
CA VAL A 189 23.23 -41.18 4.38
C VAL A 189 24.63 -41.81 4.44
N ASP A 190 25.50 -41.39 3.53
CA ASP A 190 26.94 -41.68 3.54
C ASP A 190 27.71 -40.43 3.10
N ASN A 191 28.40 -39.83 4.04
CA ASN A 191 29.19 -38.60 3.78
C ASN A 191 30.70 -38.92 3.56
N SER A 192 31.09 -40.19 3.49
CA SER A 192 32.50 -40.55 3.37
C SER A 192 33.00 -40.61 1.95
N GLN A 193 32.21 -41.14 1.04
CA GLN A 193 32.41 -41.21 -0.42
C GLN A 193 31.03 -41.44 -1.05
N PRO A 194 30.13 -40.46 -1.03
CA PRO A 194 28.76 -40.63 -1.51
C PRO A 194 28.71 -40.80 -3.01
N ASP A 195 27.85 -41.68 -3.47
CA ASP A 195 27.55 -41.83 -4.88
C ASP A 195 26.71 -40.64 -5.39
N VAL A 196 25.88 -40.07 -4.50
CA VAL A 196 25.03 -38.91 -4.74
C VAL A 196 25.16 -37.93 -3.57
N ALA A 197 25.26 -36.66 -3.88
CA ALA A 197 25.21 -35.60 -2.89
C ALA A 197 24.01 -34.68 -3.14
N VAL A 198 23.38 -34.18 -2.09
CA VAL A 198 22.28 -33.24 -2.20
C VAL A 198 22.54 -32.03 -1.34
N ALA A 199 22.51 -30.88 -1.95
CA ALA A 199 22.55 -29.58 -1.28
C ALA A 199 21.16 -29.01 -1.15
N GLN A 200 20.77 -28.58 0.05
CA GLN A 200 19.56 -27.80 0.26
C GLN A 200 19.93 -26.32 0.11
N VAL A 201 19.34 -25.67 -0.90
CA VAL A 201 19.52 -24.24 -1.19
C VAL A 201 18.58 -23.40 -0.33
N ASN A 202 17.30 -23.80 -0.31
CA ASN A 202 16.27 -23.25 0.58
C ASN A 202 15.20 -24.34 0.82
N THR A 203 14.07 -24.00 1.44
CA THR A 203 13.02 -24.96 1.78
C THR A 203 12.44 -25.69 0.55
N ASN A 204 12.44 -25.06 -0.62
CA ASN A 204 11.83 -25.57 -1.85
C ASN A 204 12.81 -25.70 -3.02
N LEU A 205 14.12 -25.68 -2.78
CA LEU A 205 15.13 -25.80 -3.82
C LEU A 205 16.33 -26.63 -3.34
N PHE A 206 16.59 -27.72 -4.09
CA PHE A 206 17.65 -28.66 -3.83
C PHE A 206 18.47 -28.90 -5.10
N ILE A 207 19.79 -29.05 -4.94
CA ILE A 207 20.69 -29.46 -6.00
C ILE A 207 21.15 -30.89 -5.70
N GLN A 208 20.91 -31.83 -6.62
CA GLN A 208 21.52 -33.16 -6.56
C GLN A 208 22.77 -33.18 -7.43
N PHE A 209 23.83 -33.73 -6.88
CA PHE A 209 25.11 -33.95 -7.55
C PHE A 209 25.35 -35.42 -7.76
N THR A 210 25.71 -35.81 -8.98
CA THR A 210 26.31 -37.09 -9.31
C THR A 210 27.64 -36.90 -10.02
N GLY A 211 28.51 -37.86 -9.91
CA GLY A 211 29.85 -37.76 -10.50
C GLY A 211 30.09 -38.87 -11.52
N TYR A 212 30.80 -38.54 -12.58
CA TYR A 212 31.28 -39.54 -13.55
C TYR A 212 32.78 -39.37 -13.71
N ALA A 213 33.52 -40.48 -13.76
CA ALA A 213 34.96 -40.50 -14.00
C ALA A 213 35.40 -41.75 -14.77
N GLU A 214 36.45 -41.66 -15.58
CA GLU A 214 36.97 -42.81 -16.22
C GLU A 214 37.72 -43.73 -15.21
N PRO A 215 37.52 -45.07 -15.29
CA PRO A 215 38.25 -45.96 -14.44
C PRO A 215 39.76 -45.87 -14.63
N GLY A 216 40.49 -45.34 -13.64
CA GLY A 216 41.92 -45.17 -13.70
C GLY A 216 42.40 -43.79 -14.02
N SER A 217 41.53 -42.77 -13.93
CA SER A 217 41.85 -41.36 -14.11
C SER A 217 42.93 -40.94 -13.13
N GLY A 218 44.11 -40.74 -13.64
CA GLY A 218 45.27 -40.30 -12.89
C GLY A 218 46.40 -39.78 -13.76
N THR A 219 46.53 -40.18 -15.01
CA THR A 219 47.64 -39.79 -15.86
C THR A 219 47.45 -40.09 -17.36
N GLY A 220 46.28 -40.27 -17.92
CA GLY A 220 46.06 -40.63 -19.33
C GLY A 220 44.95 -39.91 -20.01
N ALA A 221 45.12 -39.53 -21.28
CA ALA A 221 44.16 -38.91 -22.14
C ALA A 221 42.88 -39.80 -22.21
N ASP A 222 41.83 -39.35 -21.70
CA ASP A 222 40.70 -40.12 -21.41
C ASP A 222 39.51 -39.51 -22.14
N ASN A 223 38.75 -40.36 -22.82
CA ASN A 223 37.74 -39.92 -23.73
C ASN A 223 36.36 -39.95 -23.01
N LEU A 224 35.83 -38.77 -22.72
CA LEU A 224 34.44 -38.65 -22.34
C LEU A 224 33.55 -39.12 -23.48
N LYS A 225 32.34 -39.61 -23.15
CA LYS A 225 31.40 -40.16 -24.13
C LYS A 225 30.06 -39.46 -24.06
N ALA A 226 29.46 -39.12 -25.19
CA ALA A 226 28.12 -38.61 -25.25
C ALA A 226 27.08 -39.78 -25.27
N GLY A 227 26.18 -39.77 -24.31
CA GLY A 227 25.15 -40.78 -24.20
C GLY A 227 25.73 -42.22 -24.12
N SER A 228 25.12 -43.17 -24.83
CA SER A 228 25.60 -44.58 -24.94
C SER A 228 26.52 -44.82 -26.13
N ILE A 229 26.99 -43.81 -26.83
CA ILE A 229 27.75 -43.92 -28.07
C ILE A 229 29.24 -43.77 -27.76
N ASP A 230 29.97 -44.84 -28.04
CA ASP A 230 31.42 -44.94 -27.88
C ASP A 230 32.11 -44.45 -29.12
N ALA A 231 32.38 -43.15 -29.22
CA ALA A 231 33.08 -42.50 -30.31
C ALA A 231 34.26 -41.66 -29.80
N ASN A 232 35.41 -41.82 -30.45
CA ASN A 232 36.61 -41.06 -30.15
C ASN A 232 37.14 -40.40 -31.44
N PRO A 233 37.26 -39.09 -31.56
CA PRO A 233 36.86 -38.08 -30.61
C PRO A 233 35.32 -37.96 -30.50
N LEU A 234 34.87 -37.55 -29.34
CA LEU A 234 33.43 -37.39 -29.04
C LEU A 234 32.92 -36.13 -29.75
N THR A 235 31.84 -36.26 -30.53
CA THR A 235 31.12 -35.10 -31.07
C THR A 235 29.84 -34.86 -30.26
N PHE A 236 29.77 -33.75 -29.54
CA PHE A 236 28.59 -33.35 -28.78
C PHE A 236 27.55 -32.72 -29.70
N VAL A 237 26.30 -33.10 -29.54
CA VAL A 237 25.14 -32.55 -30.24
C VAL A 237 24.09 -32.15 -29.21
N ASP A 238 23.39 -31.05 -29.44
CA ASP A 238 22.31 -30.58 -28.57
C ASP A 238 21.28 -31.71 -28.30
N GLY A 239 20.89 -31.81 -27.04
CA GLY A 239 20.05 -32.90 -26.56
C GLY A 239 20.79 -34.11 -25.92
N GLU A 240 22.13 -34.12 -25.99
CA GLU A 240 22.97 -35.17 -25.37
C GLU A 240 23.52 -34.75 -24.00
N LEU A 241 23.93 -35.74 -23.21
CA LEU A 241 24.69 -35.55 -21.97
C LEU A 241 26.03 -36.24 -22.06
N ILE A 242 27.04 -35.71 -21.36
CA ILE A 242 28.30 -36.40 -21.21
C ILE A 242 28.16 -37.48 -20.12
N THR A 243 28.53 -38.72 -20.39
CA THR A 243 28.47 -39.81 -19.43
C THR A 243 29.76 -40.64 -19.40
N GLN A 244 30.10 -41.16 -18.23
CA GLN A 244 31.20 -42.06 -17.95
C GLN A 244 30.79 -43.08 -16.88
N ALA A 245 31.73 -43.84 -16.36
CA ALA A 245 31.47 -44.69 -15.22
C ALA A 245 31.10 -43.87 -13.98
N PRO A 246 30.07 -44.24 -13.22
CA PRO A 246 29.73 -43.51 -11.99
C PRO A 246 30.91 -43.47 -11.02
N SER A 247 31.10 -42.38 -10.38
CA SER A 247 32.13 -42.11 -9.39
C SER A 247 31.53 -41.33 -8.19
N TYR A 248 32.21 -41.41 -7.04
CA TYR A 248 31.73 -40.66 -5.89
C TYR A 248 31.92 -39.16 -6.06
N VAL A 249 31.04 -38.40 -5.42
CA VAL A 249 31.13 -36.96 -5.32
C VAL A 249 31.83 -36.61 -4.02
N SER A 250 32.92 -35.85 -4.09
CA SER A 250 33.59 -35.35 -2.91
C SER A 250 32.83 -34.20 -2.30
N ILE A 251 32.51 -34.35 -1.02
CA ILE A 251 31.89 -33.28 -0.21
C ILE A 251 32.87 -32.93 0.88
N SER A 252 33.60 -31.83 0.70
CA SER A 252 34.50 -31.33 1.74
C SER A 252 34.03 -29.95 2.17
N GLY A 253 34.42 -29.49 3.38
CA GLY A 253 34.08 -28.18 3.90
C GLY A 253 34.67 -27.01 3.10
N THR A 254 35.51 -27.28 2.09
CA THR A 254 36.25 -26.25 1.33
C THR A 254 36.18 -26.41 -0.20
N ALA A 255 35.79 -27.58 -0.71
CA ALA A 255 35.74 -27.83 -2.16
C ALA A 255 34.89 -29.06 -2.51
N ASN A 256 34.24 -29.01 -3.65
CA ASN A 256 33.50 -30.12 -4.25
C ASN A 256 34.17 -30.56 -5.55
N GLY A 257 34.18 -31.85 -5.83
CA GLY A 257 34.72 -32.43 -7.03
C GLY A 257 34.20 -33.86 -7.23
N VAL A 258 34.73 -34.56 -8.25
CA VAL A 258 34.43 -35.93 -8.53
C VAL A 258 35.69 -36.76 -8.31
N ALA A 259 35.57 -37.94 -7.67
CA ALA A 259 36.69 -38.79 -7.29
C ALA A 259 37.76 -38.11 -6.39
N GLY A 260 37.54 -36.88 -5.97
CA GLY A 260 38.44 -36.03 -5.17
C GLY A 260 37.88 -34.61 -5.01
N ASP A 261 38.66 -33.73 -4.31
CA ASP A 261 38.24 -32.33 -4.07
C ASP A 261 38.46 -31.40 -5.28
N THR A 262 38.95 -31.93 -6.39
CA THR A 262 39.28 -31.19 -7.60
C THR A 262 38.64 -31.87 -8.79
N MET A 263 38.05 -31.11 -9.67
CA MET A 263 37.66 -31.59 -10.99
C MET A 263 38.87 -31.73 -11.89
N GLY A 264 39.14 -32.95 -12.29
CA GLY A 264 40.31 -33.28 -13.16
C GLY A 264 39.84 -33.83 -14.51
N LYS A 265 40.83 -34.24 -15.34
CA LYS A 265 40.56 -34.85 -16.64
C LYS A 265 39.68 -36.07 -16.54
N GLY A 266 38.71 -36.20 -17.43
CA GLY A 266 37.81 -37.34 -17.49
C GLY A 266 36.75 -37.35 -16.36
N GLU A 267 36.62 -36.26 -15.66
CA GLU A 267 35.65 -36.09 -14.59
C GLU A 267 34.51 -35.17 -15.02
N VAL A 268 33.29 -35.57 -14.75
CA VAL A 268 32.08 -34.79 -14.99
C VAL A 268 31.30 -34.70 -13.69
N MET A 269 31.03 -33.46 -13.27
CA MET A 269 30.04 -33.22 -12.22
C MET A 269 28.70 -32.94 -12.88
N ASP A 270 27.70 -33.70 -12.53
CA ASP A 270 26.33 -33.59 -13.03
C ASP A 270 25.43 -33.05 -11.93
N MET A 271 24.63 -32.05 -12.25
CA MET A 271 23.75 -31.34 -11.34
C MET A 271 22.33 -31.38 -11.87
N ASP A 272 21.37 -31.70 -11.00
CA ASP A 272 19.92 -31.62 -11.27
C ASP A 272 19.21 -30.85 -10.18
N PHE A 273 18.21 -30.07 -10.55
CA PHE A 273 17.49 -29.16 -9.63
C PHE A 273 16.11 -29.72 -9.28
N PHE A 274 15.78 -29.69 -7.98
CA PHE A 274 14.54 -30.26 -7.44
C PHE A 274 13.84 -29.32 -6.47
N THR A 275 12.50 -29.39 -6.47
CA THR A 275 11.67 -28.66 -5.47
C THR A 275 11.54 -29.42 -4.15
N THR A 276 11.86 -30.69 -4.12
CA THR A 276 11.86 -31.55 -2.92
C THR A 276 13.15 -32.35 -2.86
N ASN A 277 13.60 -32.73 -1.64
CA ASN A 277 14.84 -33.49 -1.48
C ASN A 277 14.79 -34.85 -2.21
N PRO A 278 15.58 -35.03 -3.29
CA PRO A 278 15.59 -36.28 -4.06
C PRO A 278 16.30 -37.44 -3.35
N THR A 279 17.02 -37.18 -2.25
CA THR A 279 17.89 -38.15 -1.54
C THR A 279 18.94 -38.79 -2.49
N GLY A 280 19.24 -40.06 -2.34
CA GLY A 280 20.11 -40.84 -3.26
C GLY A 280 19.38 -41.43 -4.48
N LEU A 281 18.14 -41.02 -4.74
CA LEU A 281 17.40 -41.51 -5.92
C LEU A 281 17.95 -40.84 -7.18
N THR A 282 18.44 -41.64 -8.12
CA THR A 282 18.94 -41.21 -9.42
C THR A 282 17.90 -41.40 -10.53
N ASN A 283 18.11 -40.84 -11.70
CA ASN A 283 17.21 -40.88 -12.85
C ASN A 283 15.80 -40.30 -12.61
N LEU A 284 15.73 -39.30 -11.69
CA LEU A 284 14.53 -38.50 -11.53
C LEU A 284 14.55 -37.35 -12.54
N ALA A 285 13.38 -36.99 -13.07
CA ALA A 285 13.28 -35.76 -13.85
C ALA A 285 13.42 -34.55 -12.91
N PRO A 286 14.24 -33.55 -13.25
CA PRO A 286 14.32 -32.32 -12.48
C PRO A 286 12.96 -31.66 -12.33
N THR A 287 12.67 -31.09 -11.14
CA THR A 287 11.39 -30.48 -10.82
C THR A 287 11.49 -28.98 -10.54
N ALA A 288 12.70 -28.46 -10.29
CA ALA A 288 12.94 -27.04 -10.10
C ALA A 288 13.51 -26.40 -11.38
N GLN A 289 13.13 -25.14 -11.60
CA GLN A 289 13.52 -24.33 -12.73
C GLN A 289 14.16 -23.05 -12.21
N VAL A 290 15.26 -22.60 -12.83
CA VAL A 290 15.96 -21.36 -12.49
C VAL A 290 16.41 -20.64 -13.76
N ASP A 291 16.58 -19.32 -13.70
CA ASP A 291 16.95 -18.53 -14.85
C ASP A 291 18.46 -18.32 -15.01
N SER A 292 19.17 -18.37 -13.89
CA SER A 292 20.63 -18.24 -13.92
C SER A 292 21.29 -19.07 -12.83
N MET A 293 22.56 -19.36 -13.03
CA MET A 293 23.39 -20.04 -12.04
C MET A 293 24.77 -19.39 -11.97
N PHE A 294 25.42 -19.51 -10.84
CA PHE A 294 26.85 -19.21 -10.75
C PHE A 294 27.63 -20.34 -10.08
N LEU A 295 28.89 -20.41 -10.43
CA LEU A 295 29.87 -21.31 -9.82
C LEU A 295 31.03 -20.50 -9.29
N LYS A 296 31.35 -20.65 -8.02
CA LYS A 296 32.53 -20.08 -7.42
C LYS A 296 33.62 -21.14 -7.36
N PHE A 297 34.84 -20.79 -7.77
CA PHE A 297 36.00 -21.66 -7.78
C PHE A 297 37.02 -21.22 -6.75
N ASP A 298 37.64 -22.17 -6.06
CA ASP A 298 38.78 -21.93 -5.17
C ASP A 298 40.06 -22.32 -5.90
N GLY A 299 40.98 -21.37 -6.06
CA GLY A 299 42.28 -21.60 -6.66
C GLY A 299 42.26 -21.82 -8.17
N ILE A 300 41.34 -21.16 -8.89
CA ILE A 300 41.31 -21.26 -10.35
C ILE A 300 42.49 -20.53 -10.98
N GLY A 301 43.26 -21.21 -11.86
CA GLY A 301 44.40 -20.66 -12.56
C GLY A 301 44.08 -19.60 -13.62
N ASN A 302 45.06 -19.21 -14.43
CA ASN A 302 44.89 -18.22 -15.49
C ASN A 302 44.78 -18.83 -16.90
N SER A 303 44.61 -20.14 -17.00
CA SER A 303 44.55 -20.88 -18.24
C SER A 303 43.47 -21.95 -18.28
N GLU A 304 42.67 -22.07 -17.24
CA GLU A 304 41.64 -23.10 -17.19
C GLU A 304 40.41 -22.65 -17.97
N ASP A 305 40.12 -23.37 -19.04
CA ASP A 305 38.91 -23.32 -19.84
C ASP A 305 38.10 -24.60 -19.56
N PHE A 306 36.77 -24.53 -19.63
CA PHE A 306 35.93 -25.69 -19.38
C PHE A 306 34.63 -25.65 -20.18
N ILE A 307 33.91 -26.77 -20.13
CA ILE A 307 32.65 -26.97 -20.83
C ILE A 307 31.55 -27.10 -19.78
N VAL A 308 30.45 -26.36 -19.96
CA VAL A 308 29.20 -26.52 -19.23
C VAL A 308 28.15 -27.02 -20.18
N ILE A 309 27.55 -28.16 -19.90
CA ILE A 309 26.38 -28.65 -20.63
C ILE A 309 25.14 -28.24 -19.83
N LEU A 310 24.42 -27.26 -20.36
CA LEU A 310 23.20 -26.77 -19.75
C LEU A 310 22.08 -27.78 -19.98
N LYS A 311 21.36 -28.17 -18.92
CA LYS A 311 20.11 -28.91 -18.99
C LYS A 311 18.97 -27.91 -18.99
N LEU A 312 18.21 -27.88 -20.05
CA LEU A 312 17.22 -26.86 -20.35
C LEU A 312 15.82 -27.43 -20.48
N TYR A 313 14.84 -26.69 -19.97
CA TYR A 313 13.43 -26.96 -20.20
C TYR A 313 12.78 -25.80 -20.94
N ASP A 314 12.12 -26.10 -22.06
CA ASP A 314 11.35 -25.12 -22.81
C ASP A 314 9.97 -24.97 -22.16
N THR A 315 9.72 -23.81 -21.55
CA THR A 315 8.47 -23.56 -20.80
C THR A 315 7.23 -23.46 -21.70
N VAL A 316 7.41 -23.20 -22.98
CA VAL A 316 6.32 -23.11 -23.98
C VAL A 316 6.07 -24.48 -24.64
N ALA A 317 7.15 -25.15 -25.09
CA ALA A 317 7.04 -26.46 -25.76
C ALA A 317 6.86 -27.63 -24.79
N GLY A 318 7.18 -27.47 -23.51
CA GLY A 318 7.12 -28.53 -22.49
C GLY A 318 8.16 -29.63 -22.70
N THR A 319 9.33 -29.31 -23.26
CA THR A 319 10.33 -30.32 -23.63
C THR A 319 11.70 -30.00 -23.04
N TYR A 320 12.47 -31.07 -22.75
CA TYR A 320 13.84 -30.99 -22.28
C TYR A 320 14.81 -31.05 -23.45
N THR A 321 15.90 -30.30 -23.35
CA THR A 321 17.06 -30.34 -24.24
C THR A 321 18.33 -30.04 -23.47
N THR A 322 19.48 -30.16 -24.12
CA THR A 322 20.77 -29.71 -23.59
C THR A 322 21.48 -28.84 -24.62
N LYS A 323 22.33 -27.90 -24.16
CA LYS A 323 23.22 -27.09 -25.02
C LYS A 323 24.59 -27.03 -24.37
N ALA A 324 25.64 -27.17 -25.19
CA ALA A 324 26.99 -26.99 -24.72
C ALA A 324 27.36 -25.49 -24.67
N MET A 325 28.05 -25.08 -23.64
CA MET A 325 28.62 -23.76 -23.44
C MET A 325 30.10 -23.89 -23.21
N TYR A 326 30.91 -23.15 -23.98
CA TYR A 326 32.32 -23.06 -23.80
C TYR A 326 32.65 -21.84 -22.95
N VAL A 327 33.43 -22.05 -21.89
CA VAL A 327 33.80 -21.00 -20.93
C VAL A 327 35.31 -20.79 -21.03
N GLU A 328 35.69 -19.60 -21.51
CA GLU A 328 37.11 -19.18 -21.55
C GLU A 328 37.50 -18.61 -20.18
N ASN A 329 38.79 -18.76 -19.84
CA ASN A 329 39.29 -18.19 -18.59
C ASN A 329 39.02 -16.68 -18.44
N ALA A 330 38.85 -15.98 -19.54
CA ALA A 330 38.51 -14.55 -19.60
C ALA A 330 37.06 -14.25 -19.13
N ASP A 331 36.17 -15.22 -19.20
CA ASP A 331 34.75 -15.09 -18.81
C ASP A 331 34.53 -15.21 -17.30
N ILE A 332 35.57 -15.55 -16.55
CA ILE A 332 35.52 -15.77 -15.12
C ILE A 332 35.97 -14.50 -14.42
N PHE A 333 35.09 -13.97 -13.57
CA PHE A 333 35.41 -12.86 -12.67
C PHE A 333 36.45 -13.28 -11.65
N LYS A 334 37.58 -12.58 -11.55
CA LYS A 334 38.69 -12.96 -10.65
C LYS A 334 39.15 -11.81 -9.79
N GLY A 335 39.71 -12.15 -8.64
CA GLY A 335 40.36 -11.23 -7.72
C GLY A 335 39.56 -10.93 -6.46
N PRO A 336 40.19 -10.29 -5.46
CA PRO A 336 39.54 -10.03 -4.19
C PRO A 336 38.45 -8.96 -4.34
N GLY A 337 37.30 -9.21 -3.77
CA GLY A 337 36.16 -8.29 -3.76
C GLY A 337 34.81 -8.99 -3.76
N SER A 338 33.81 -8.27 -4.18
CA SER A 338 32.46 -8.81 -4.36
C SER A 338 32.23 -9.19 -5.81
N GLY A 339 31.35 -10.15 -6.07
CA GLY A 339 30.83 -10.45 -7.40
C GLY A 339 30.17 -9.22 -8.06
N PRO A 340 30.00 -9.23 -9.37
CA PRO A 340 29.40 -8.11 -10.10
C PRO A 340 27.87 -8.12 -10.02
N GLY A 341 27.24 -6.94 -10.09
CA GLY A 341 25.79 -6.79 -10.18
C GLY A 341 25.05 -7.45 -9.02
N ILE A 342 24.02 -8.21 -9.34
CA ILE A 342 23.20 -8.95 -8.38
C ILE A 342 23.98 -9.99 -7.55
N TYR A 343 25.16 -10.39 -8.01
CA TYR A 343 26.04 -11.36 -7.33
C TYR A 343 26.99 -10.70 -6.33
N SER A 344 26.76 -9.46 -5.95
CA SER A 344 27.61 -8.69 -5.03
C SER A 344 27.71 -9.28 -3.61
N SER A 345 26.78 -10.15 -3.20
CA SER A 345 26.84 -10.91 -1.97
C SER A 345 27.90 -12.03 -1.99
N VAL A 346 28.36 -12.45 -3.19
CA VAL A 346 29.40 -13.47 -3.35
C VAL A 346 30.76 -12.80 -3.15
N THR A 347 31.45 -13.13 -2.05
CA THR A 347 32.78 -12.61 -1.78
C THR A 347 33.86 -13.48 -2.42
N LEU A 348 34.83 -12.85 -3.07
CA LEU A 348 35.96 -13.50 -3.73
C LEU A 348 37.27 -13.13 -3.01
N ASP A 349 38.18 -14.07 -2.88
CA ASP A 349 39.54 -13.81 -2.45
C ASP A 349 40.55 -13.73 -3.62
N ASN A 350 41.85 -13.67 -3.34
CA ASN A 350 42.87 -13.46 -4.39
C ASN A 350 42.99 -14.61 -5.41
N ASN A 351 42.48 -15.80 -5.09
CA ASN A 351 42.58 -16.99 -5.92
C ASN A 351 41.23 -17.48 -6.43
N ASP A 352 40.17 -16.84 -5.99
CA ASP A 352 38.80 -17.21 -6.37
C ASP A 352 38.48 -16.76 -7.80
N GLY A 353 37.58 -17.51 -8.42
CA GLY A 353 36.92 -17.14 -9.66
C GLY A 353 35.42 -17.34 -9.54
N LEU A 354 34.65 -16.50 -10.23
CA LEU A 354 33.19 -16.59 -10.28
C LEU A 354 32.78 -16.67 -11.76
N LEU A 355 32.13 -17.78 -12.11
CA LEU A 355 31.42 -17.95 -13.37
C LEU A 355 29.95 -17.67 -13.13
N ILE A 356 29.35 -16.88 -14.01
CA ILE A 356 27.91 -16.55 -14.00
C ILE A 356 27.35 -16.92 -15.37
N ILE A 357 26.21 -17.62 -15.39
CA ILE A 357 25.47 -18.01 -16.58
C ILE A 357 24.03 -17.49 -16.40
N GLU A 358 23.63 -16.56 -17.26
CA GLU A 358 22.33 -15.92 -17.23
C GLU A 358 21.40 -16.41 -18.36
N SER A 359 20.12 -16.13 -18.26
CA SER A 359 19.13 -16.62 -19.25
C SER A 359 19.40 -16.09 -20.66
N ASN A 360 19.97 -14.88 -20.79
CA ASN A 360 20.35 -14.28 -22.07
C ASN A 360 21.60 -14.91 -22.70
N ASP A 361 22.37 -15.72 -21.96
CA ASP A 361 23.51 -16.45 -22.49
C ASP A 361 23.11 -17.66 -23.32
N TYR A 362 21.98 -18.28 -23.03
CA TYR A 362 21.50 -19.50 -23.67
C TYR A 362 20.19 -19.36 -24.43
N ASN A 363 19.45 -18.25 -24.23
CA ASN A 363 18.24 -17.90 -24.96
C ASN A 363 18.52 -16.87 -26.05
N THR A 364 17.94 -17.07 -27.21
CA THR A 364 17.83 -16.05 -28.27
C THR A 364 16.37 -15.57 -28.36
N ALA A 365 16.09 -14.46 -29.02
CA ALA A 365 14.75 -13.92 -29.17
C ALA A 365 13.73 -14.98 -29.62
N GLY A 366 12.68 -15.15 -28.83
CA GLY A 366 11.63 -16.14 -29.06
C GLY A 366 11.90 -17.55 -28.49
N GLN A 367 13.00 -17.75 -27.76
CA GLN A 367 13.27 -18.95 -26.97
C GLN A 367 12.87 -18.72 -25.52
N HIS A 368 12.38 -19.78 -24.87
CA HIS A 368 11.85 -19.71 -23.50
C HIS A 368 12.43 -20.85 -22.64
N TYR A 369 13.75 -21.02 -22.71
CA TYR A 369 14.44 -22.03 -21.92
C TYR A 369 14.72 -21.52 -20.51
N VAL A 370 14.59 -22.44 -19.54
CA VAL A 370 15.03 -22.27 -18.15
C VAL A 370 15.99 -23.40 -17.80
N LEU A 371 16.91 -23.17 -16.87
CA LEU A 371 17.82 -24.18 -16.38
C LEU A 371 17.11 -25.14 -15.42
N VAL A 372 17.33 -26.43 -15.62
CA VAL A 372 16.87 -27.51 -14.73
C VAL A 372 18.03 -28.33 -14.20
N GLY A 373 19.25 -28.02 -14.63
CA GLY A 373 20.49 -28.64 -14.22
C GLY A 373 21.64 -28.25 -15.12
N ALA A 374 22.82 -28.79 -14.86
CA ALA A 374 24.01 -28.60 -15.68
C ALA A 374 25.02 -29.71 -15.46
N GLN A 375 25.90 -29.96 -16.45
CA GLN A 375 27.13 -30.73 -16.28
C GLN A 375 28.33 -29.82 -16.46
N ILE A 376 29.39 -30.02 -15.68
CA ILE A 376 30.64 -29.30 -15.82
C ILE A 376 31.81 -30.29 -15.96
N THR A 377 32.73 -30.02 -16.89
CA THR A 377 33.92 -30.81 -17.13
C THR A 377 35.06 -29.97 -17.65
N PRO A 378 36.36 -30.27 -17.35
CA PRO A 378 37.51 -29.62 -17.97
C PRO A 378 37.53 -29.87 -19.48
N THR A 379 38.23 -28.96 -20.26
CA THR A 379 38.23 -29.02 -21.72
C THR A 379 39.19 -30.05 -22.33
N ASP A 380 40.14 -30.58 -21.57
CA ASP A 380 41.25 -31.43 -22.03
C ASP A 380 40.82 -32.89 -22.38
N GLU A 381 39.60 -33.10 -22.87
CA GLU A 381 39.01 -34.44 -22.94
C GLU A 381 38.65 -34.91 -24.35
N GLY A 382 39.07 -34.22 -25.37
CA GLY A 382 38.81 -34.61 -26.76
C GLY A 382 37.35 -34.55 -27.19
N ILE A 383 36.53 -33.76 -26.56
CA ILE A 383 35.16 -33.47 -26.97
C ILE A 383 35.22 -32.54 -28.17
N THR A 384 34.45 -32.85 -29.23
CA THR A 384 34.28 -31.97 -30.39
C THR A 384 32.80 -31.65 -30.55
N GLY A 385 32.48 -30.59 -31.27
CA GLY A 385 31.11 -30.10 -31.49
C GLY A 385 31.04 -28.59 -31.46
N THR A 386 29.84 -28.06 -31.48
CA THR A 386 29.58 -26.62 -31.42
C THR A 386 29.02 -26.26 -30.06
N ALA A 387 29.56 -25.25 -29.46
CA ALA A 387 29.10 -24.72 -28.17
C ALA A 387 28.74 -23.23 -28.29
N ILE A 388 27.91 -22.73 -27.43
CA ILE A 388 27.73 -21.30 -27.21
C ILE A 388 29.01 -20.78 -26.56
N ASN A 389 29.63 -19.70 -27.14
CA ASN A 389 30.73 -19.04 -26.46
C ASN A 389 30.20 -18.08 -25.41
N LEU A 390 30.48 -18.35 -24.14
CA LEU A 390 30.00 -17.50 -23.04
C LEU A 390 30.58 -16.09 -23.19
N ASN A 391 29.80 -15.08 -22.93
CA ASN A 391 30.24 -13.72 -22.73
C ASN A 391 30.17 -13.37 -21.27
N GLY A 392 31.26 -13.25 -20.57
CA GLY A 392 31.31 -13.01 -19.12
C GLY A 392 30.76 -11.68 -18.61
N ALA A 393 30.17 -10.82 -19.47
CA ALA A 393 29.50 -9.61 -19.05
C ALA A 393 28.12 -9.94 -18.46
N ILE A 394 27.61 -9.08 -17.57
CA ILE A 394 26.33 -9.27 -16.83
C ILE A 394 25.21 -8.45 -17.43
N GLY A 395 23.99 -9.01 -17.41
CA GLY A 395 22.77 -8.37 -17.90
C GLY A 395 22.62 -8.43 -19.42
N ALA A 396 21.72 -7.61 -19.98
CA ALA A 396 21.41 -7.62 -21.42
C ALA A 396 22.64 -7.36 -22.33
N GLY A 397 23.64 -6.65 -21.83
CA GLY A 397 24.93 -6.46 -22.53
C GLY A 397 25.83 -7.69 -22.49
N GLY A 398 25.50 -8.68 -21.63
CA GLY A 398 26.23 -9.93 -21.48
C GLY A 398 25.71 -11.08 -22.34
N ALA A 399 24.75 -10.83 -23.23
CA ALA A 399 24.19 -11.89 -24.07
C ALA A 399 25.22 -12.55 -24.96
N SER A 400 25.34 -13.87 -24.89
CA SER A 400 26.27 -14.66 -25.72
C SER A 400 25.73 -14.75 -27.14
N THR A 401 26.48 -14.21 -28.10
CA THR A 401 26.05 -14.10 -29.49
C THR A 401 26.84 -15.00 -30.47
N GLY A 402 27.90 -15.63 -29.99
CA GLY A 402 28.80 -16.44 -30.81
C GLY A 402 28.65 -17.94 -30.53
N THR A 403 29.11 -18.74 -31.49
CA THR A 403 29.35 -20.16 -31.31
C THR A 403 30.81 -20.46 -31.46
N GLN A 404 31.34 -21.36 -30.66
CA GLN A 404 32.70 -21.85 -30.71
C GLN A 404 32.71 -23.36 -30.92
N ASN A 405 33.74 -23.86 -31.59
CA ASN A 405 33.95 -25.30 -31.64
C ASN A 405 34.56 -25.73 -30.29
N LEU A 406 33.98 -26.79 -29.72
CA LEU A 406 34.60 -27.43 -28.60
C LEU A 406 36.00 -27.91 -28.95
N SER A 407 37.00 -27.56 -28.19
CA SER A 407 38.41 -27.92 -28.39
C SER A 407 39.00 -28.31 -27.05
N SER A 408 39.92 -29.28 -27.09
CA SER A 408 40.73 -29.60 -25.92
C SER A 408 41.90 -28.65 -25.80
N ASP A 409 42.16 -28.16 -24.60
CA ASP A 409 43.38 -27.43 -24.25
C ASP A 409 44.22 -28.25 -23.27
N SER A 410 45.48 -28.41 -23.56
CA SER A 410 46.41 -29.19 -22.75
C SER A 410 46.98 -28.42 -21.54
N ASN A 411 46.57 -27.19 -21.34
CA ASN A 411 47.04 -26.35 -20.23
C ASN A 411 46.14 -26.44 -18.97
N ASP A 412 44.96 -27.07 -19.05
CA ASP A 412 44.02 -27.16 -17.99
C ASP A 412 44.51 -28.05 -16.85
N LEU A 413 44.60 -27.51 -15.64
CA LEU A 413 45.10 -28.19 -14.46
C LEU A 413 43.99 -28.73 -13.53
N GLY A 414 42.77 -28.56 -13.89
CA GLY A 414 41.58 -28.83 -13.06
C GLY A 414 41.29 -27.71 -12.07
N PHE A 415 40.08 -27.70 -11.58
CA PHE A 415 39.52 -26.66 -10.72
C PHE A 415 38.77 -27.24 -9.55
N LYS A 416 38.50 -26.40 -8.52
CA LYS A 416 37.70 -26.73 -7.37
C LYS A 416 36.48 -25.85 -7.31
N ILE A 417 35.30 -26.44 -7.13
CA ILE A 417 34.05 -25.68 -6.95
C ILE A 417 33.86 -25.46 -5.45
N SER A 418 33.86 -24.20 -5.01
CA SER A 418 33.68 -23.84 -3.60
C SER A 418 32.24 -23.48 -3.27
N ASP A 419 31.54 -22.76 -4.12
CA ASP A 419 30.14 -22.40 -3.95
C ASP A 419 29.38 -22.56 -5.25
N ILE A 420 28.07 -22.84 -5.14
CA ILE A 420 27.12 -22.87 -6.24
C ILE A 420 25.92 -22.04 -5.84
N GLY A 421 25.47 -21.18 -6.71
CA GLY A 421 24.26 -20.41 -6.50
C GLY A 421 23.33 -20.48 -7.70
N LEU A 422 22.06 -20.40 -7.41
CA LEU A 422 20.98 -20.39 -8.38
C LEU A 422 20.22 -19.09 -8.21
N ALA A 423 19.95 -18.40 -9.31
CA ALA A 423 19.02 -17.31 -9.30
C ALA A 423 17.75 -17.76 -10.01
N SER A 424 16.67 -17.78 -9.27
CA SER A 424 15.33 -17.92 -9.82
C SER A 424 14.75 -16.52 -9.88
N THR A 425 14.31 -16.09 -11.04
CA THR A 425 13.34 -15.00 -11.12
C THR A 425 11.98 -15.56 -10.69
N THR A 426 11.82 -15.92 -9.43
CA THR A 426 10.49 -15.77 -8.86
C THR A 426 10.26 -14.27 -8.84
N THR A 427 9.56 -13.79 -9.86
CA THR A 427 9.10 -12.41 -9.93
C THR A 427 8.11 -12.17 -8.81
N THR A 428 8.62 -11.84 -7.64
CA THR A 428 7.76 -11.29 -6.61
C THR A 428 7.47 -9.87 -7.05
N ALA A 429 6.24 -9.63 -7.47
CA ALA A 429 5.82 -8.27 -7.78
C ALA A 429 6.12 -7.35 -6.59
N GLN A 430 6.61 -6.15 -6.85
CA GLN A 430 7.00 -5.18 -5.85
C GLN A 430 6.13 -3.93 -5.97
N ASN A 431 5.94 -3.21 -4.88
CA ASN A 431 5.34 -1.88 -4.94
C ASN A 431 6.34 -0.86 -5.50
N ALA A 432 5.83 0.12 -6.24
CA ALA A 432 6.59 1.29 -6.64
C ALA A 432 5.78 2.56 -6.37
N ASP A 433 6.46 3.57 -5.82
CA ASP A 433 5.93 4.91 -5.61
C ASP A 433 6.70 5.87 -6.50
N LEU A 434 6.03 6.42 -7.50
CA LEU A 434 6.61 7.27 -8.53
C LEU A 434 6.01 8.68 -8.43
N THR A 435 6.83 9.70 -8.42
CA THR A 435 6.41 11.10 -8.32
C THR A 435 6.77 11.86 -9.58
N PHE A 436 5.77 12.31 -10.32
CA PHE A 436 5.94 13.17 -11.50
C PHE A 436 5.69 14.63 -11.11
N ASN A 437 6.67 15.51 -11.31
CA ASN A 437 6.44 16.95 -11.20
C ASN A 437 6.12 17.53 -12.58
N VAL A 438 4.90 18.04 -12.74
CA VAL A 438 4.33 18.51 -14.00
C VAL A 438 4.06 20.01 -13.92
N THR A 439 4.40 20.75 -14.96
CA THR A 439 4.13 22.17 -15.09
C THR A 439 3.56 22.43 -16.48
N VAL A 440 2.38 23.04 -16.55
CA VAL A 440 1.74 23.44 -17.80
C VAL A 440 2.34 24.75 -18.28
N LYS A 441 2.53 24.88 -19.60
CA LYS A 441 3.15 26.03 -20.23
C LYS A 441 2.41 26.41 -21.51
N ASP A 442 2.10 27.69 -21.68
CA ASP A 442 1.50 28.24 -22.90
C ASP A 442 2.50 28.57 -24.01
N ALA A 443 2.03 29.17 -25.11
CA ALA A 443 2.85 29.41 -26.30
C ALA A 443 3.84 30.54 -26.14
N ASP A 444 3.63 31.50 -25.29
CA ASP A 444 4.56 32.59 -25.01
C ASP A 444 5.53 32.31 -23.85
N GLY A 445 5.26 31.24 -23.09
CA GLY A 445 6.17 30.66 -22.12
C GLY A 445 5.77 30.87 -20.67
N ASP A 446 4.58 31.35 -20.39
CA ASP A 446 4.04 31.41 -19.05
C ASP A 446 3.72 30.00 -18.53
N THR A 447 3.84 29.83 -17.23
CA THR A 447 3.73 28.49 -16.61
C THR A 447 2.82 28.49 -15.40
N SER A 448 2.06 27.38 -15.27
CA SER A 448 1.35 27.10 -14.01
C SER A 448 2.32 26.92 -12.84
N THR A 449 1.82 26.90 -11.63
CA THR A 449 2.56 26.29 -10.52
C THR A 449 2.79 24.81 -10.83
N ALA A 450 3.98 24.30 -10.46
CA ALA A 450 4.28 22.88 -10.59
C ALA A 450 3.31 22.06 -9.75
N GLN A 451 2.80 20.96 -10.33
CA GLN A 451 1.94 19.98 -9.68
C GLN A 451 2.69 18.67 -9.51
N GLN A 452 2.53 18.05 -8.38
CA GLN A 452 2.99 16.70 -8.09
C GLN A 452 1.86 15.73 -8.39
N LEU A 453 2.17 14.66 -9.14
CA LEU A 453 1.31 13.52 -9.37
C LEU A 453 2.02 12.31 -8.76
N ASP A 454 1.47 11.76 -7.70
CA ASP A 454 1.97 10.56 -7.08
C ASP A 454 1.29 9.34 -7.69
N VAL A 455 2.07 8.36 -8.08
CA VAL A 455 1.65 7.17 -8.82
C VAL A 455 2.13 5.94 -8.08
N HIS A 456 1.19 5.18 -7.55
CA HIS A 456 1.41 3.99 -6.74
C HIS A 456 1.11 2.74 -7.56
N VAL A 457 2.15 1.97 -7.88
CA VAL A 457 2.03 0.67 -8.52
C VAL A 457 2.00 -0.39 -7.43
N VAL A 458 0.84 -1.00 -7.22
CA VAL A 458 0.57 -1.81 -6.01
C VAL A 458 0.59 -3.30 -6.32
N ASN A 459 1.30 -4.06 -5.50
CA ASN A 459 1.26 -5.52 -5.50
C ASN A 459 0.27 -5.99 -4.43
N GLY A 460 -0.85 -6.54 -4.83
CA GLY A 460 -1.89 -7.02 -3.93
C GLY A 460 -3.28 -6.55 -4.33
N VAL A 461 -4.24 -6.81 -3.47
CA VAL A 461 -5.66 -6.53 -3.66
C VAL A 461 -6.20 -5.49 -2.64
N THR A 462 -5.33 -4.84 -1.91
CA THR A 462 -5.70 -3.80 -0.93
C THR A 462 -4.95 -2.52 -1.24
N TYR A 463 -5.71 -1.43 -1.37
CA TYR A 463 -5.23 -0.09 -1.70
C TYR A 463 -5.75 0.89 -0.66
N THR A 464 -4.88 1.69 -0.09
CA THR A 464 -5.24 2.73 0.87
C THR A 464 -4.70 4.06 0.38
N GLY A 465 -5.56 5.03 0.23
CA GLY A 465 -5.25 6.40 -0.20
C GLY A 465 -4.77 7.29 0.94
N THR A 466 -4.73 8.57 0.66
CA THR A 466 -4.22 9.62 1.54
C THR A 466 -5.35 10.58 1.98
N ALA A 467 -5.03 11.83 2.26
CA ALA A 467 -6.01 12.90 2.49
C ALA A 467 -6.25 13.77 1.23
N ASP A 468 -5.53 13.50 0.16
CA ASP A 468 -5.68 14.17 -1.14
C ASP A 468 -6.67 13.38 -2.01
N ALA A 469 -7.06 13.88 -3.16
CA ALA A 469 -7.97 13.19 -4.07
C ALA A 469 -7.23 12.17 -4.93
N GLU A 470 -7.69 10.92 -4.92
CA GLU A 470 -7.06 9.80 -5.63
C GLU A 470 -7.96 9.21 -6.72
N THR A 471 -7.32 8.54 -7.68
CA THR A 471 -7.97 7.57 -8.56
C THR A 471 -7.38 6.18 -8.28
N MET A 472 -8.22 5.23 -7.88
CA MET A 472 -7.82 3.85 -7.59
C MET A 472 -8.44 2.89 -8.57
N GLN A 473 -7.63 2.00 -9.12
CA GLN A 473 -8.06 0.97 -10.06
C GLN A 473 -7.69 -0.40 -9.54
N GLY A 474 -8.68 -1.19 -9.17
CA GLY A 474 -8.54 -2.56 -8.73
C GLY A 474 -8.21 -3.52 -9.87
N THR A 475 -8.25 -4.82 -9.58
CA THR A 475 -7.83 -5.91 -10.47
C THR A 475 -9.03 -6.69 -11.04
N ALA A 476 -8.80 -7.94 -11.42
CA ALA A 476 -9.87 -8.90 -11.74
C ALA A 476 -10.16 -9.85 -10.56
N ASN A 477 -9.64 -9.57 -9.38
CA ASN A 477 -9.90 -10.32 -8.14
C ASN A 477 -10.75 -9.47 -7.21
N GLY A 478 -11.18 -10.03 -6.09
CA GLY A 478 -11.86 -9.22 -5.06
C GLY A 478 -10.86 -8.28 -4.37
N ASP A 479 -11.04 -6.98 -4.54
CA ASP A 479 -10.17 -5.93 -4.06
C ASP A 479 -10.79 -5.15 -2.88
N LYS A 480 -9.95 -4.56 -2.04
CA LYS A 480 -10.36 -3.58 -1.02
C LYS A 480 -9.72 -2.23 -1.36
N LEU A 481 -10.54 -1.26 -1.71
CA LEU A 481 -10.13 0.09 -2.07
C LEU A 481 -10.64 1.06 -1.00
N SER A 482 -9.74 1.83 -0.39
CA SER A 482 -10.08 2.84 0.61
C SER A 482 -9.47 4.18 0.19
N GLY A 483 -10.30 5.20 -0.10
CA GLY A 483 -9.84 6.53 -0.49
C GLY A 483 -9.30 7.35 0.67
N SER A 484 -9.72 7.06 1.91
CA SER A 484 -9.36 7.77 3.14
C SER A 484 -9.94 9.17 3.22
N GLY A 485 -9.41 10.14 2.52
CA GLY A 485 -9.93 11.50 2.49
C GLY A 485 -9.65 12.17 1.16
N GLY A 486 -10.42 13.20 0.83
CA GLY A 486 -10.38 13.78 -0.50
C GLY A 486 -11.69 13.58 -1.24
N ASN A 487 -11.73 13.82 -2.54
CA ASN A 487 -12.86 13.42 -3.38
C ASN A 487 -12.35 12.36 -4.37
N ASP A 488 -12.51 11.11 -4.02
CA ASP A 488 -11.85 10.00 -4.66
C ASP A 488 -12.66 9.36 -5.79
N ILE A 489 -11.96 8.69 -6.69
CA ILE A 489 -12.55 7.92 -7.78
C ILE A 489 -12.06 6.47 -7.66
N LEU A 490 -12.94 5.57 -7.22
CA LEU A 490 -12.64 4.17 -6.99
C LEU A 490 -13.31 3.28 -8.04
N PHE A 491 -12.52 2.40 -8.67
CA PHE A 491 -12.98 1.36 -9.59
C PHE A 491 -12.56 -0.01 -9.06
N GLY A 492 -13.51 -0.85 -8.63
CA GLY A 492 -13.25 -2.21 -8.16
C GLY A 492 -12.71 -3.10 -9.27
N GLY A 493 -13.45 -3.24 -10.37
CA GLY A 493 -13.05 -4.05 -11.53
C GLY A 493 -13.93 -5.29 -11.74
N ASP A 494 -13.30 -6.42 -12.02
CA ASP A 494 -13.98 -7.71 -11.88
C ASP A 494 -13.70 -8.24 -10.47
N GLY A 495 -14.63 -8.98 -9.89
CA GLY A 495 -14.39 -9.59 -8.57
C GLY A 495 -15.50 -9.26 -7.57
N ASN A 496 -15.26 -9.52 -6.29
CA ASN A 496 -16.17 -9.10 -5.24
C ASN A 496 -15.44 -8.05 -4.40
N ASP A 497 -15.69 -6.79 -4.70
CA ASP A 497 -14.88 -5.69 -4.23
C ASP A 497 -15.47 -5.00 -3.01
N ILE A 498 -14.61 -4.40 -2.20
CA ILE A 498 -15.01 -3.54 -1.08
C ILE A 498 -14.48 -2.13 -1.38
N LEU A 499 -15.39 -1.19 -1.60
CA LEU A 499 -15.07 0.20 -1.88
C LEU A 499 -15.48 1.07 -0.69
N VAL A 500 -14.53 1.79 -0.12
CA VAL A 500 -14.70 2.74 0.99
C VAL A 500 -14.23 4.10 0.49
N GLY A 501 -15.13 5.03 0.22
CA GLY A 501 -14.74 6.39 -0.21
C GLY A 501 -13.92 7.10 0.86
N GLY A 502 -14.45 7.17 2.06
CA GLY A 502 -13.80 7.83 3.18
C GLY A 502 -14.45 9.17 3.50
N VAL A 503 -13.64 10.20 3.76
CA VAL A 503 -14.10 11.58 4.01
C VAL A 503 -14.05 12.37 2.71
N GLY A 504 -15.20 12.80 2.18
CA GLY A 504 -15.30 13.57 0.95
C GLY A 504 -16.48 13.15 0.10
N ASN A 505 -16.59 13.70 -1.10
CA ASN A 505 -17.66 13.30 -2.03
C ASN A 505 -17.06 12.40 -3.11
N ASP A 506 -17.17 11.10 -2.90
CA ASP A 506 -16.45 10.11 -3.68
C ASP A 506 -17.28 9.55 -4.84
N THR A 507 -16.59 9.02 -5.83
CA THR A 507 -17.21 8.34 -6.97
C THR A 507 -16.81 6.87 -6.97
N LEU A 508 -17.78 5.99 -6.74
CA LEU A 508 -17.56 4.57 -6.54
C LEU A 508 -18.18 3.77 -7.68
N THR A 509 -17.39 2.90 -8.30
CA THR A 509 -17.80 1.98 -9.37
C THR A 509 -17.35 0.58 -8.99
N GLY A 510 -18.27 -0.34 -8.70
CA GLY A 510 -17.96 -1.72 -8.30
C GLY A 510 -17.42 -2.54 -9.47
N GLY A 511 -18.16 -2.57 -10.57
CA GLY A 511 -17.79 -3.36 -11.75
C GLY A 511 -18.61 -4.64 -11.86
N THR A 512 -17.96 -5.80 -12.10
CA THR A 512 -18.65 -7.08 -12.18
C THR A 512 -18.39 -7.92 -10.93
N GLY A 513 -19.43 -8.34 -10.25
CA GLY A 513 -19.29 -9.20 -9.06
C GLY A 513 -20.37 -8.95 -8.01
N VAL A 514 -20.05 -9.22 -6.78
CA VAL A 514 -20.85 -8.88 -5.60
C VAL A 514 -20.06 -7.84 -4.80
N ASP A 515 -20.33 -6.57 -5.07
CA ASP A 515 -19.52 -5.49 -4.54
C ASP A 515 -20.14 -4.89 -3.28
N GLN A 516 -19.29 -4.38 -2.38
CA GLN A 516 -19.71 -3.66 -1.19
C GLN A 516 -19.29 -2.18 -1.29
N PHE A 517 -20.28 -1.30 -1.30
CA PHE A 517 -20.08 0.15 -1.20
C PHE A 517 -20.25 0.55 0.27
N ARG A 518 -19.16 0.80 0.98
CA ARG A 518 -19.16 1.10 2.41
C ARG A 518 -19.22 2.60 2.67
N MET A 519 -20.27 3.02 3.36
CA MET A 519 -20.48 4.40 3.80
C MET A 519 -19.74 4.61 5.11
N ALA A 520 -18.52 5.12 5.06
CA ALA A 520 -17.66 5.32 6.23
C ALA A 520 -18.09 6.51 7.08
N THR A 521 -18.73 7.51 6.46
CA THR A 521 -19.24 8.69 7.14
C THR A 521 -20.69 8.96 6.78
N ASN A 522 -21.37 9.84 7.54
CA ASN A 522 -22.70 10.34 7.22
C ASN A 522 -22.70 11.86 7.00
N THR A 523 -21.54 12.47 6.71
CA THR A 523 -21.35 13.93 6.62
C THR A 523 -21.17 14.44 5.19
N ASP A 524 -20.86 13.57 4.26
CA ASP A 524 -20.59 13.81 2.84
C ASP A 524 -21.47 12.94 1.93
N THR A 525 -21.37 13.13 0.63
CA THR A 525 -22.27 12.48 -0.32
C THR A 525 -21.48 11.77 -1.41
N ASP A 526 -21.49 10.43 -1.34
CA ASP A 526 -20.86 9.60 -2.35
C ASP A 526 -21.76 9.36 -3.57
N THR A 527 -21.14 9.11 -4.70
CA THR A 527 -21.81 8.75 -5.94
C THR A 527 -21.51 7.31 -6.33
N ILE A 528 -22.49 6.42 -6.21
CA ILE A 528 -22.41 5.04 -6.65
C ILE A 528 -22.90 4.95 -8.09
N LYS A 529 -22.02 4.49 -9.01
CA LYS A 529 -22.25 4.56 -10.46
C LYS A 529 -23.09 3.40 -11.00
N ASP A 530 -22.90 2.18 -10.48
CA ASP A 530 -23.31 0.94 -11.14
C ASP A 530 -24.00 -0.09 -10.23
N PHE A 531 -24.50 0.30 -9.09
CA PHE A 531 -25.15 -0.57 -8.10
C PHE A 531 -26.20 -1.53 -8.71
N VAL A 532 -26.06 -2.83 -8.48
CA VAL A 532 -26.94 -3.88 -8.97
C VAL A 532 -27.76 -4.47 -7.81
N ALA A 533 -29.01 -4.08 -7.67
CA ALA A 533 -29.90 -4.58 -6.64
C ALA A 533 -30.03 -6.12 -6.68
N GLY A 534 -29.96 -6.75 -5.52
CA GLY A 534 -29.98 -8.22 -5.35
C GLY A 534 -28.59 -8.86 -5.51
N THR A 535 -27.59 -8.14 -6.01
CA THR A 535 -26.20 -8.59 -6.14
C THR A 535 -25.31 -7.82 -5.18
N ASP A 536 -25.18 -6.52 -5.38
CA ASP A 536 -24.30 -5.66 -4.61
C ASP A 536 -24.87 -5.34 -3.22
N LYS A 537 -24.01 -4.77 -2.39
CA LYS A 537 -24.31 -4.43 -1.00
C LYS A 537 -23.97 -2.97 -0.70
N ILE A 538 -24.86 -2.32 0.05
CA ILE A 538 -24.59 -1.05 0.70
C ILE A 538 -24.11 -1.38 2.11
N GLY A 539 -22.84 -1.05 2.40
CA GLY A 539 -22.25 -1.24 3.72
C GLY A 539 -22.59 -0.04 4.62
N LEU A 540 -23.17 -0.29 5.78
CA LEU A 540 -23.49 0.70 6.77
C LEU A 540 -22.65 0.46 8.02
N LEU A 541 -21.97 1.49 8.50
CA LEU A 541 -21.09 1.37 9.66
C LEU A 541 -21.91 1.22 10.94
N ASP A 542 -21.60 0.19 11.72
CA ASP A 542 -22.08 -0.05 13.08
C ASP A 542 -20.93 0.27 14.04
N THR A 543 -21.07 1.34 14.79
CA THR A 543 -20.05 1.71 15.80
C THR A 543 -20.34 1.16 17.17
N GLY A 544 -21.44 0.42 17.36
CA GLY A 544 -21.88 -0.03 18.67
C GLY A 544 -22.38 1.10 19.59
N ALA A 545 -22.05 2.35 19.26
CA ALA A 545 -22.33 3.53 20.06
C ALA A 545 -23.58 4.30 19.60
N THR A 546 -24.29 4.93 20.51
CA THR A 546 -25.41 5.83 20.22
C THR A 546 -24.91 7.26 20.01
N GLY A 547 -24.10 7.50 18.97
CA GLY A 547 -23.54 8.82 18.65
C GLY A 547 -24.06 9.42 17.34
N SER A 548 -23.70 10.68 17.06
CA SER A 548 -24.02 11.33 15.79
C SER A 548 -23.12 10.73 14.70
N GLY A 549 -23.71 10.01 13.77
CA GLY A 549 -23.02 9.46 12.59
C GLY A 549 -23.11 7.94 12.46
N SER A 550 -23.52 7.21 13.48
CA SER A 550 -23.64 5.76 13.43
C SER A 550 -25.02 5.27 13.84
N VAL A 551 -25.39 4.11 13.34
CA VAL A 551 -26.63 3.43 13.70
C VAL A 551 -26.26 2.13 14.41
N ASN A 552 -26.73 1.99 15.65
CA ASN A 552 -26.69 0.71 16.36
C ASN A 552 -27.94 -0.07 15.96
N PHE A 553 -27.83 -1.01 15.03
CA PHE A 553 -28.97 -1.81 14.57
C PHE A 553 -29.42 -2.79 15.66
N VAL A 554 -30.71 -2.85 15.93
CA VAL A 554 -31.27 -3.61 17.06
C VAL A 554 -31.11 -5.13 16.92
N ASN A 555 -31.18 -5.63 15.68
CA ASN A 555 -31.18 -7.07 15.40
C ASN A 555 -30.04 -7.52 14.48
N THR A 556 -29.12 -6.61 14.13
CA THR A 556 -27.97 -6.89 13.29
C THR A 556 -26.72 -6.43 14.01
N ILE A 557 -25.78 -7.32 14.21
CA ILE A 557 -24.46 -7.01 14.76
C ILE A 557 -23.49 -6.96 13.57
N GLY A 558 -22.75 -5.87 13.44
CA GLY A 558 -21.74 -5.70 12.39
C GLY A 558 -20.55 -6.64 12.59
N THR A 559 -19.90 -6.97 11.50
CA THR A 559 -18.58 -7.64 11.45
C THR A 559 -17.69 -6.90 10.48
N SER A 560 -16.40 -7.07 10.56
CA SER A 560 -15.46 -6.43 9.61
C SER A 560 -15.73 -6.80 8.15
N ALA A 561 -16.10 -8.04 7.88
CA ALA A 561 -16.52 -8.49 6.54
C ALA A 561 -17.91 -7.98 6.12
N GLY A 562 -18.75 -7.59 7.08
CA GLY A 562 -20.14 -7.16 6.87
C GLY A 562 -21.15 -8.28 7.09
N THR A 563 -22.09 -8.06 8.02
CA THR A 563 -23.23 -8.96 8.31
C THR A 563 -24.46 -8.49 7.55
N ALA A 564 -25.18 -9.40 6.88
CA ALA A 564 -26.41 -9.04 6.17
C ALA A 564 -27.44 -8.42 7.11
N LEU A 565 -28.03 -7.29 6.71
CA LEU A 565 -29.04 -6.56 7.51
C LEU A 565 -30.25 -7.46 7.79
N ASN A 566 -30.59 -7.61 9.05
CA ASN A 566 -31.78 -8.37 9.45
C ASN A 566 -33.06 -7.74 8.86
N ALA A 567 -33.97 -8.57 8.38
CA ALA A 567 -35.20 -8.08 7.79
C ALA A 567 -36.10 -7.28 8.77
N SER A 568 -35.90 -7.44 10.07
CA SER A 568 -36.61 -6.63 11.11
C SER A 568 -36.01 -5.21 11.25
N ASP A 569 -34.80 -4.98 10.80
CA ASP A 569 -34.16 -3.66 10.79
C ASP A 569 -34.38 -2.91 9.46
N PHE A 570 -35.22 -3.45 8.58
CA PHE A 570 -35.63 -2.83 7.32
C PHE A 570 -37.14 -2.59 7.29
N ALA A 571 -37.56 -1.38 6.94
CA ALA A 571 -38.97 -0.99 6.89
C ALA A 571 -39.34 -0.29 5.59
N ASN A 572 -40.62 -0.33 5.21
CA ASN A 572 -41.18 0.40 4.08
C ASN A 572 -42.21 1.42 4.56
N ARG A 573 -42.15 2.63 3.99
CA ARG A 573 -43.10 3.71 4.29
C ARG A 573 -43.53 4.40 2.99
N THR A 574 -44.68 5.07 3.00
CA THR A 574 -45.19 5.79 1.82
C THR A 574 -44.69 7.23 1.73
N SER A 575 -44.13 7.76 2.81
CA SER A 575 -43.53 9.12 2.85
C SER A 575 -42.65 9.23 4.10
N ILE A 576 -41.75 10.21 4.12
CA ILE A 576 -40.93 10.53 5.30
C ILE A 576 -41.80 10.83 6.52
N SER A 577 -42.90 11.56 6.34
CA SER A 577 -43.87 11.86 7.44
C SER A 577 -44.61 10.64 8.01
N ALA A 578 -44.46 9.48 7.36
CA ALA A 578 -45.03 8.24 7.83
C ALA A 578 -44.07 7.39 8.70
N LEU A 579 -42.83 7.86 8.92
CA LEU A 579 -41.92 7.22 9.86
C LEU A 579 -42.47 7.28 11.27
N THR A 580 -42.13 6.30 12.07
CA THR A 580 -42.60 6.12 13.48
C THR A 580 -41.39 5.92 14.38
N ALA A 581 -41.57 5.98 15.68
CA ALA A 581 -40.54 5.63 16.66
C ALA A 581 -40.00 4.19 16.49
N GLY A 582 -40.80 3.28 15.94
CA GLY A 582 -40.38 1.91 15.63
C GLY A 582 -39.45 1.81 14.39
N ASP A 583 -39.17 2.91 13.72
CA ASP A 583 -38.22 2.99 12.59
C ASP A 583 -36.85 3.56 13.04
N SER A 584 -36.66 3.81 14.31
CA SER A 584 -35.36 4.20 14.88
C SER A 584 -34.36 3.06 14.74
N ALA A 585 -33.13 3.41 14.40
CA ALA A 585 -32.06 2.46 14.13
C ALA A 585 -32.39 1.44 13.01
N HIS A 586 -33.05 1.89 11.95
CA HIS A 586 -33.48 1.07 10.82
C HIS A 586 -33.04 1.70 9.49
N VAL A 587 -33.04 0.88 8.45
CA VAL A 587 -33.09 1.34 7.06
C VAL A 587 -34.55 1.43 6.62
N VAL A 588 -34.99 2.58 6.19
CA VAL A 588 -36.40 2.82 5.79
C VAL A 588 -36.45 3.21 4.33
N ARG A 589 -37.12 2.43 3.49
CA ARG A 589 -37.36 2.74 2.09
C ARG A 589 -38.69 3.47 1.93
N ILE A 590 -38.70 4.55 1.18
CA ILE A 590 -39.91 5.32 0.84
C ILE A 590 -40.44 4.88 -0.52
N ASP A 591 -41.63 4.27 -0.55
CA ASP A 591 -42.24 3.69 -1.75
C ASP A 591 -42.98 4.71 -2.64
N ALA A 592 -42.72 6.01 -2.46
CA ALA A 592 -43.20 7.08 -3.31
C ALA A 592 -42.10 8.10 -3.60
N ALA A 593 -42.07 8.61 -4.84
CA ALA A 593 -41.12 9.65 -5.20
C ALA A 593 -41.27 10.89 -4.33
N GLN A 594 -40.13 11.45 -3.89
CA GLN A 594 -40.07 12.64 -3.03
C GLN A 594 -39.49 13.81 -3.83
N THR A 595 -39.93 15.02 -3.53
CA THR A 595 -39.28 16.24 -3.99
C THR A 595 -38.20 16.68 -3.00
N PRO A 596 -37.19 17.47 -3.39
CA PRO A 596 -36.19 18.00 -2.44
C PRO A 596 -36.80 18.70 -1.23
N VAL A 597 -37.93 19.43 -1.43
CA VAL A 597 -38.63 20.09 -0.34
C VAL A 597 -39.26 19.07 0.64
N GLN A 598 -39.79 17.96 0.12
CA GLN A 598 -40.33 16.90 0.98
C GLN A 598 -39.21 16.18 1.73
N ILE A 599 -38.07 15.96 1.11
CA ILE A 599 -36.91 15.38 1.78
C ILE A 599 -36.41 16.31 2.90
N ALA A 600 -36.21 17.59 2.62
CA ALA A 600 -35.63 18.54 3.55
C ALA A 600 -36.61 18.99 4.67
N ALA A 601 -37.90 19.05 4.42
CA ALA A 601 -38.85 19.69 5.35
C ALA A 601 -39.88 18.74 5.97
N ALA A 602 -40.01 17.49 5.50
CA ALA A 602 -40.95 16.55 6.10
C ALA A 602 -40.48 16.15 7.50
N THR A 603 -41.39 16.12 8.47
CA THR A 603 -41.10 15.68 9.84
C THR A 603 -41.88 14.41 10.16
N ALA A 604 -41.24 13.52 10.89
CA ALA A 604 -41.79 12.24 11.30
C ALA A 604 -42.02 12.19 12.84
N ALA A 605 -42.74 11.24 13.32
CA ALA A 605 -42.94 11.06 14.76
C ALA A 605 -41.79 10.22 15.35
N ALA A 606 -40.81 10.91 15.94
CA ALA A 606 -39.80 10.32 16.83
C ALA A 606 -38.95 9.14 16.29
N ALA A 607 -38.69 9.08 14.97
CA ALA A 607 -37.67 8.17 14.43
C ALA A 607 -36.28 8.79 14.61
N THR A 608 -35.35 8.06 15.20
CA THR A 608 -33.99 8.53 15.50
C THR A 608 -32.94 7.60 14.90
N ASN A 609 -31.78 8.13 14.53
CA ASN A 609 -30.65 7.39 13.99
C ASN A 609 -31.07 6.41 12.88
N ALA A 610 -31.73 6.89 11.84
CA ALA A 610 -32.24 6.03 10.78
C ALA A 610 -31.73 6.47 9.40
N TYR A 611 -31.44 5.49 8.55
CA TYR A 611 -31.21 5.70 7.14
C TYR A 611 -32.52 5.68 6.36
N VAL A 612 -32.69 6.60 5.43
CA VAL A 612 -33.90 6.69 4.60
C VAL A 612 -33.54 6.70 3.12
N LEU A 613 -34.02 5.67 2.41
CA LEU A 613 -33.92 5.55 0.96
C LEU A 613 -35.07 6.28 0.29
N VAL A 614 -34.77 7.20 -0.61
CA VAL A 614 -35.78 7.95 -1.35
C VAL A 614 -35.46 7.93 -2.86
N PHE A 615 -36.48 8.03 -3.69
CA PHE A 615 -36.33 8.42 -5.09
C PHE A 615 -36.60 9.92 -5.20
N ASN A 616 -35.59 10.70 -5.49
CA ASN A 616 -35.73 12.15 -5.65
C ASN A 616 -36.25 12.49 -7.07
N SER A 617 -37.46 12.99 -7.13
CA SER A 617 -38.11 13.29 -8.39
C SER A 617 -37.52 14.47 -9.18
N THR A 618 -36.62 15.24 -8.60
CA THR A 618 -35.94 16.37 -9.25
C THR A 618 -34.58 15.97 -9.82
N THR A 619 -33.75 15.23 -9.03
CA THR A 619 -32.48 14.66 -9.51
C THR A 619 -32.71 13.49 -10.46
N GLY A 620 -33.82 12.76 -10.28
CA GLY A 620 -34.14 11.56 -11.04
C GLY A 620 -33.39 10.33 -10.61
N HIS A 621 -32.82 10.34 -9.39
CA HIS A 621 -31.97 9.27 -8.85
C HIS A 621 -32.49 8.75 -7.52
N GLY A 622 -32.08 7.52 -7.17
CA GLY A 622 -32.17 6.99 -5.82
C GLY A 622 -31.14 7.67 -4.91
N GLU A 623 -31.54 7.98 -3.70
CA GLU A 623 -30.67 8.65 -2.71
C GLU A 623 -30.79 7.96 -1.35
N LEU A 624 -29.68 7.84 -0.62
CA LEU A 624 -29.63 7.42 0.77
C LEU A 624 -29.37 8.65 1.64
N TRP A 625 -30.22 8.82 2.64
CA TRP A 625 -30.17 9.92 3.59
C TRP A 625 -30.07 9.41 5.02
N PHE A 626 -29.36 10.13 5.87
CA PHE A 626 -29.25 9.86 7.29
C PHE A 626 -29.72 11.05 8.12
N ASP A 627 -30.31 10.79 9.28
CA ASP A 627 -30.69 11.81 10.27
C ASP A 627 -30.74 11.16 11.67
N THR A 628 -30.14 11.82 12.61
CA THR A 628 -30.21 11.44 14.03
C THR A 628 -31.59 11.67 14.62
N ASN A 629 -32.40 12.55 14.02
CA ASN A 629 -33.75 12.87 14.49
C ASN A 629 -34.71 13.29 13.35
N TRP A 630 -35.41 12.36 12.76
CA TRP A 630 -36.40 12.62 11.69
C TRP A 630 -37.65 13.38 12.15
N SER A 631 -37.76 13.67 13.46
CA SER A 631 -38.93 14.44 13.98
C SER A 631 -38.78 15.95 13.74
N ASP A 632 -37.64 16.46 13.41
CA ASP A 632 -37.41 17.84 12.99
C ASP A 632 -36.89 17.91 11.53
N ALA A 633 -36.55 19.07 11.03
CA ALA A 633 -36.12 19.28 9.66
C ALA A 633 -34.63 19.69 9.58
N THR A 634 -33.89 19.50 10.67
CA THR A 634 -32.47 19.86 10.78
C THR A 634 -31.60 18.60 10.88
N GLY A 635 -30.33 18.70 10.49
CA GLY A 635 -29.37 17.61 10.68
C GLY A 635 -29.39 16.51 9.61
N ARG A 636 -30.23 16.59 8.57
CA ARG A 636 -30.28 15.61 7.49
C ARG A 636 -29.09 15.73 6.57
N THR A 637 -28.41 14.62 6.37
CA THR A 637 -27.31 14.51 5.43
C THR A 637 -27.66 13.51 4.33
N GLN A 638 -27.29 13.82 3.11
CA GLN A 638 -27.34 12.87 2.01
C GLN A 638 -26.02 12.08 2.04
N VAL A 639 -26.12 10.77 2.21
CA VAL A 639 -24.97 9.88 2.35
C VAL A 639 -24.54 9.33 0.99
N ALA A 640 -25.52 8.98 0.13
CA ALA A 640 -25.18 8.48 -1.20
C ALA A 640 -26.21 8.85 -2.27
N THR A 641 -25.74 8.95 -3.51
CA THR A 641 -26.53 9.00 -4.74
C THR A 641 -26.28 7.74 -5.55
N PHE A 642 -27.35 7.03 -5.95
CA PHE A 642 -27.27 5.89 -6.86
C PHE A 642 -27.56 6.39 -8.29
N GLU A 643 -26.51 6.67 -9.05
CA GLU A 643 -26.65 7.31 -10.38
C GLU A 643 -27.43 6.42 -11.37
N ASN A 644 -27.30 5.12 -11.28
CA ASN A 644 -27.96 4.15 -12.15
C ASN A 644 -29.38 3.75 -11.68
N ILE A 645 -29.81 4.13 -10.47
CA ILE A 645 -31.20 3.99 -10.02
C ILE A 645 -32.00 5.20 -10.49
N THR A 646 -32.51 5.15 -11.70
CA THR A 646 -33.16 6.28 -12.39
C THR A 646 -34.68 6.24 -12.37
N THR A 647 -35.27 5.25 -11.70
CA THR A 647 -36.73 5.11 -11.56
C THR A 647 -37.11 4.67 -10.13
N LEU A 648 -38.27 5.12 -9.66
CA LEU A 648 -38.86 4.66 -8.40
C LEU A 648 -38.99 3.11 -8.39
N GLY A 649 -39.31 2.51 -9.56
CA GLY A 649 -39.46 1.05 -9.68
C GLY A 649 -38.16 0.31 -9.35
N GLN A 650 -37.01 0.82 -9.75
CA GLN A 650 -35.71 0.26 -9.38
C GLN A 650 -35.44 0.44 -7.88
N LEU A 651 -35.69 1.62 -7.32
CA LEU A 651 -35.50 1.84 -5.88
C LEU A 651 -36.34 0.86 -5.05
N THR A 652 -37.57 0.59 -5.46
CA THR A 652 -38.47 -0.31 -4.71
C THR A 652 -38.10 -1.78 -4.82
N THR A 653 -37.10 -2.16 -5.61
CA THR A 653 -36.53 -3.52 -5.58
C THR A 653 -35.54 -3.74 -4.43
N LEU A 654 -34.97 -2.69 -3.87
CA LEU A 654 -34.03 -2.82 -2.73
C LEU A 654 -34.77 -3.35 -1.50
N THR A 655 -34.14 -4.27 -0.79
CA THR A 655 -34.62 -4.95 0.42
C THR A 655 -33.50 -5.01 1.47
N SER A 656 -33.76 -5.61 2.61
CA SER A 656 -32.69 -5.81 3.63
C SER A 656 -31.49 -6.59 3.10
N THR A 657 -31.69 -7.44 2.08
CA THR A 657 -30.60 -8.26 1.51
C THR A 657 -29.60 -7.47 0.66
N ASP A 658 -29.91 -6.22 0.33
CA ASP A 658 -29.02 -5.30 -0.37
C ASP A 658 -28.14 -4.48 0.57
N PHE A 659 -28.23 -4.73 1.88
CA PHE A 659 -27.49 -4.05 2.91
C PHE A 659 -26.67 -5.02 3.74
N VAL A 660 -25.48 -4.58 4.11
CA VAL A 660 -24.64 -5.21 5.13
C VAL A 660 -24.31 -4.18 6.20
N VAL A 661 -24.12 -4.66 7.42
CA VAL A 661 -23.70 -3.86 8.56
C VAL A 661 -22.27 -4.30 8.87
N TYR A 662 -21.33 -3.37 8.85
CA TYR A 662 -19.94 -3.64 9.15
C TYR A 662 -19.48 -2.80 10.34
N ASN A 663 -18.48 -3.28 11.05
CA ASN A 663 -17.76 -2.52 12.07
C ASN A 663 -16.41 -2.05 11.52
N SER A 664 -15.79 -1.08 12.15
CA SER A 664 -14.40 -0.72 11.85
C SER A 664 -13.52 -1.91 12.20
N ALA A 665 -12.53 -2.19 11.35
CA ALA A 665 -11.54 -3.23 11.61
C ALA A 665 -10.83 -2.95 12.95
N THR A 666 -10.50 -4.02 13.66
CA THR A 666 -9.73 -3.96 14.90
C THR A 666 -8.38 -4.61 14.63
N ASP A 667 -7.48 -3.88 13.99
CA ASP A 667 -6.18 -4.36 13.53
C ASP A 667 -5.02 -3.69 14.29
N PRO A 668 -4.75 -4.09 15.55
CA PRO A 668 -3.61 -3.57 16.29
C PRO A 668 -2.28 -3.96 15.64
N ILE A 669 -1.27 -3.09 15.81
CA ILE A 669 0.12 -3.38 15.46
C ILE A 669 0.74 -4.27 16.53
N ILE A 670 1.30 -5.41 16.12
CA ILE A 670 1.97 -6.38 16.99
C ILE A 670 3.42 -6.59 16.50
N LEU A 671 4.40 -6.40 17.39
CA LEU A 671 5.82 -6.48 17.10
C LEU A 671 6.39 -7.85 17.51
N ASP A 672 7.02 -8.57 16.60
CA ASP A 672 7.77 -9.82 16.87
C ASP A 672 9.11 -9.47 17.55
N LEU A 673 9.08 -9.43 18.88
CA LEU A 673 10.20 -8.96 19.70
C LEU A 673 11.33 -9.99 19.84
N ASN A 674 10.99 -11.26 19.70
CA ASN A 674 11.92 -12.37 19.94
C ASN A 674 12.27 -13.14 18.65
N HIS A 675 11.67 -12.73 17.49
CA HIS A 675 11.88 -13.31 16.17
C HIS A 675 11.48 -14.80 16.07
N ASP A 676 10.44 -15.22 16.79
CA ASP A 676 9.90 -16.58 16.72
C ASP A 676 8.55 -16.69 16.00
N GLY A 677 8.00 -15.53 15.54
CA GLY A 677 6.74 -15.40 14.84
C GLY A 677 5.56 -15.18 15.77
N PHE A 678 4.38 -14.89 15.20
CA PHE A 678 3.19 -14.47 15.92
C PHE A 678 2.28 -15.67 16.25
N ALA A 679 1.50 -15.58 17.33
CA ALA A 679 0.48 -16.56 17.68
C ALA A 679 -0.76 -15.90 18.29
N PHE A 680 -1.94 -16.37 17.90
CA PHE A 680 -3.23 -15.80 18.31
C PHE A 680 -4.16 -16.88 18.86
N SER A 681 -5.09 -16.49 19.73
CA SER A 681 -6.23 -17.32 20.11
C SER A 681 -7.31 -17.26 19.03
N ASP A 682 -8.21 -18.24 19.03
CA ASP A 682 -9.52 -18.06 18.40
C ASP A 682 -10.44 -17.16 19.29
N LEU A 683 -11.56 -16.71 18.73
CA LEU A 683 -12.49 -15.83 19.43
C LEU A 683 -13.03 -16.46 20.73
N SER A 684 -13.24 -17.78 20.77
CA SER A 684 -13.82 -18.44 21.95
C SER A 684 -12.83 -18.55 23.12
N HIS A 685 -11.54 -18.47 22.85
CA HIS A 685 -10.44 -18.48 23.81
C HIS A 685 -9.76 -17.11 23.96
N GLY A 686 -10.37 -16.07 23.41
CA GLY A 686 -9.90 -14.70 23.50
C GLY A 686 -10.20 -14.04 24.86
N VAL A 687 -10.06 -12.74 24.91
CA VAL A 687 -10.18 -11.94 26.14
C VAL A 687 -11.41 -11.04 26.12
N GLN A 688 -11.74 -10.45 27.25
CA GLN A 688 -12.73 -9.38 27.38
C GLN A 688 -11.99 -8.03 27.41
N PHE A 689 -12.01 -7.30 26.29
CA PHE A 689 -11.36 -6.02 26.14
C PHE A 689 -12.27 -5.05 25.35
N ASP A 690 -12.27 -3.80 25.70
CA ASP A 690 -13.00 -2.76 24.96
C ASP A 690 -12.16 -2.34 23.75
N ILE A 691 -12.24 -3.12 22.68
CA ILE A 691 -11.36 -2.95 21.52
C ILE A 691 -11.75 -1.78 20.62
N ASN A 692 -13.02 -1.37 20.68
CA ASN A 692 -13.55 -0.28 19.86
C ASN A 692 -13.65 1.05 20.64
N GLY A 693 -13.35 1.08 21.93
CA GLY A 693 -13.38 2.27 22.77
C GLY A 693 -14.78 2.80 23.06
N ASP A 694 -15.81 1.94 23.05
CA ASP A 694 -17.20 2.33 23.28
C ASP A 694 -17.63 2.24 24.76
N GLY A 695 -16.73 1.84 25.63
CA GLY A 695 -16.93 1.65 27.07
C GLY A 695 -17.52 0.29 27.45
N ALA A 696 -17.76 -0.62 26.50
CA ALA A 696 -18.16 -1.99 26.75
C ALA A 696 -17.01 -2.95 26.39
N LYS A 697 -16.83 -3.98 27.19
CA LYS A 697 -15.83 -5.01 26.89
C LYS A 697 -16.37 -6.02 25.90
N ASP A 698 -15.65 -6.18 24.82
CA ASP A 698 -15.94 -7.14 23.75
C ASP A 698 -15.23 -8.47 23.98
N GLN A 699 -15.74 -9.55 23.38
CA GLN A 699 -14.97 -10.77 23.24
C GLN A 699 -14.05 -10.63 22.02
N VAL A 700 -12.73 -10.66 22.24
CA VAL A 700 -11.72 -10.40 21.20
C VAL A 700 -10.74 -11.57 21.16
N ALA A 701 -10.45 -12.11 19.97
CA ALA A 701 -9.29 -12.97 19.77
C ALA A 701 -8.01 -12.21 20.19
N TRP A 702 -7.01 -12.90 20.74
CA TRP A 702 -5.95 -12.18 21.45
C TRP A 702 -4.56 -12.69 21.07
N ASN A 703 -3.57 -11.79 21.17
CA ASN A 703 -2.17 -12.18 21.06
C ASN A 703 -1.78 -13.13 22.21
N THR A 704 -1.33 -14.33 21.88
CA THR A 704 -0.90 -15.37 22.84
C THR A 704 0.60 -15.61 22.82
N SER A 705 1.33 -14.90 21.94
CA SER A 705 2.79 -14.95 21.86
C SER A 705 3.44 -14.09 22.94
N ASN A 706 4.79 -14.12 23.00
CA ASN A 706 5.56 -13.19 23.84
C ASN A 706 5.79 -11.83 23.15
N ASP A 707 5.09 -11.55 22.06
CA ASP A 707 5.19 -10.35 21.28
C ASP A 707 4.40 -9.20 21.90
N GLY A 708 4.72 -7.99 21.48
CA GLY A 708 4.15 -6.80 22.10
C GLY A 708 3.18 -6.07 21.19
N MET A 709 2.01 -5.68 21.71
CA MET A 709 1.11 -4.74 21.04
C MET A 709 1.63 -3.32 21.22
N LEU A 710 1.66 -2.55 20.13
CA LEU A 710 2.06 -1.14 20.16
C LEU A 710 0.92 -0.29 20.76
N ALA A 711 1.25 0.56 21.71
CA ALA A 711 0.27 1.31 22.49
C ALA A 711 0.75 2.71 22.90
N VAL A 712 -0.18 3.54 23.33
CA VAL A 712 0.07 4.81 24.03
C VAL A 712 -0.93 4.93 25.18
N ASP A 713 -0.44 5.16 26.39
CA ASP A 713 -1.27 5.53 27.55
C ASP A 713 -1.74 6.99 27.38
N LEU A 714 -2.91 7.17 26.77
CA LEU A 714 -3.46 8.48 26.39
C LEU A 714 -4.04 9.23 27.60
N ASN A 715 -4.63 8.50 28.53
CA ASN A 715 -5.26 9.07 29.70
C ASN A 715 -4.28 9.25 30.89
N HIS A 716 -3.04 8.70 30.76
CA HIS A 716 -1.95 8.75 31.75
C HIS A 716 -2.30 8.09 33.09
N ASP A 717 -3.07 7.02 33.08
CA ASP A 717 -3.40 6.26 34.27
C ASP A 717 -2.43 5.10 34.55
N GLY A 718 -1.51 4.86 33.62
CA GLY A 718 -0.50 3.82 33.68
C GLY A 718 -0.98 2.45 33.22
N LYS A 719 -2.04 2.42 32.41
CA LYS A 719 -2.63 1.23 31.82
C LYS A 719 -2.88 1.42 30.34
N ILE A 720 -3.24 0.31 29.70
CA ILE A 720 -3.90 0.26 28.39
C ILE A 720 -5.23 -0.46 28.66
N ASP A 721 -6.34 0.22 28.64
CA ASP A 721 -7.62 -0.31 29.06
C ASP A 721 -8.73 -0.28 28.00
N ASP A 722 -8.49 0.38 26.85
CA ASP A 722 -9.35 0.29 25.68
C ASP A 722 -8.56 0.38 24.37
N GLY A 723 -9.25 0.12 23.25
CA GLY A 723 -8.66 0.10 21.91
C GLY A 723 -8.30 1.46 21.34
N THR A 724 -8.71 2.58 21.98
CA THR A 724 -8.27 3.91 21.56
C THR A 724 -6.81 4.17 21.96
N GLU A 725 -6.25 3.37 22.83
CA GLU A 725 -4.85 3.42 23.27
C GLU A 725 -3.95 2.44 22.51
N LEU A 726 -4.55 1.58 21.67
CA LEU A 726 -3.84 0.71 20.73
C LEU A 726 -3.79 1.35 19.35
N PHE A 727 -2.73 1.08 18.59
CA PHE A 727 -2.66 1.50 17.19
C PHE A 727 -3.58 0.64 16.34
N THR A 728 -4.83 1.03 16.32
CA THR A 728 -5.95 0.47 15.56
C THR A 728 -6.61 1.59 14.75
N PRO A 729 -7.54 1.32 13.84
CA PRO A 729 -8.36 2.36 13.22
C PRO A 729 -9.06 3.30 14.21
N ASN A 730 -9.26 2.89 15.46
CA ASN A 730 -9.91 3.70 16.50
C ASN A 730 -8.94 4.45 17.40
N PHE A 731 -7.64 4.43 17.10
CA PHE A 731 -6.62 5.09 17.91
C PHE A 731 -6.97 6.56 18.23
N ASN A 732 -6.86 6.92 19.51
CA ASN A 732 -7.17 8.27 20.03
C ASN A 732 -8.58 8.78 19.63
N GLY A 733 -9.56 7.85 19.49
CA GLY A 733 -10.90 8.18 19.03
C GLY A 733 -10.98 8.66 17.58
N GLY A 734 -9.92 8.46 16.80
CA GLY A 734 -9.85 8.76 15.37
C GLY A 734 -10.51 7.69 14.51
N HIS A 735 -10.50 7.91 13.20
CA HIS A 735 -10.93 6.95 12.20
C HIS A 735 -9.81 6.83 11.18
N PHE A 736 -8.91 5.88 11.40
CA PHE A 736 -7.80 5.59 10.51
C PHE A 736 -8.11 4.34 9.68
N ASP A 737 -7.50 4.23 8.52
CA ASP A 737 -7.70 3.07 7.65
C ASP A 737 -7.03 1.80 8.19
N SER A 738 -5.98 1.96 9.01
CA SER A 738 -5.24 0.86 9.63
C SER A 738 -4.48 1.34 10.87
N GLY A 739 -3.91 0.39 11.62
CA GLY A 739 -3.01 0.70 12.73
C GLY A 739 -1.75 1.45 12.28
N ALA A 740 -1.18 1.12 11.10
CA ALA A 740 -0.03 1.84 10.55
C ALA A 740 -0.40 3.26 10.12
N ALA A 741 -1.61 3.48 9.58
CA ALA A 741 -2.10 4.83 9.29
C ALA A 741 -2.25 5.66 10.58
N ALA A 742 -2.73 5.03 11.66
CA ALA A 742 -2.77 5.67 12.98
C ALA A 742 -1.35 6.01 13.48
N LEU A 743 -0.40 5.09 13.32
CA LEU A 743 1.01 5.33 13.67
C LEU A 743 1.63 6.46 12.84
N ALA A 744 1.35 6.50 11.53
CA ALA A 744 1.83 7.55 10.62
C ALA A 744 1.35 8.95 11.02
N SER A 745 0.20 9.08 11.69
CA SER A 745 -0.28 10.37 12.19
C SER A 745 0.64 11.00 13.26
N LEU A 746 1.52 10.21 13.85
CA LEU A 746 2.50 10.65 14.85
C LEU A 746 3.88 10.97 14.25
N ASP A 747 4.10 10.71 12.97
CA ASP A 747 5.31 11.06 12.23
C ASP A 747 5.36 12.57 11.99
N SER A 748 6.02 13.27 12.91
CA SER A 748 6.02 14.75 12.94
C SER A 748 6.97 15.39 11.94
N ASN A 749 7.92 14.61 11.43
CA ASN A 749 8.92 15.08 10.48
C ASN A 749 8.68 14.52 9.06
N HIS A 750 7.70 13.60 8.90
CA HIS A 750 7.28 12.97 7.65
C HIS A 750 8.43 12.25 6.92
N ASP A 751 9.28 11.53 7.65
CA ASP A 751 10.37 10.74 7.07
C ASP A 751 10.04 9.25 6.91
N GLY A 752 8.80 8.85 7.25
CA GLY A 752 8.26 7.50 7.09
C GLY A 752 8.64 6.54 8.21
N VAL A 753 9.21 7.04 9.30
CA VAL A 753 9.49 6.26 10.52
C VAL A 753 9.14 7.05 11.75
N ILE A 754 8.80 6.38 12.85
CA ILE A 754 8.73 7.00 14.18
C ILE A 754 10.02 6.69 14.90
N ASP A 755 10.80 7.72 15.21
CA ASP A 755 12.07 7.61 15.92
C ASP A 755 12.27 8.75 16.94
N HIS A 756 13.47 8.88 17.49
CA HIS A 756 13.79 9.92 18.49
C HIS A 756 13.65 11.37 17.98
N ASN A 757 13.47 11.59 16.68
CA ASN A 757 13.20 12.92 16.09
C ASN A 757 11.71 13.26 16.17
N ASP A 758 10.86 12.29 16.44
CA ASP A 758 9.43 12.49 16.61
C ASP A 758 9.07 12.71 18.09
N ALA A 759 8.18 13.67 18.32
CA ALA A 759 7.78 14.02 19.68
C ALA A 759 7.09 12.85 20.41
N ALA A 760 6.38 12.02 19.65
CA ALA A 760 5.62 10.88 20.18
C ALA A 760 6.48 9.68 20.55
N PHE A 761 7.69 9.51 20.00
CA PHE A 761 8.50 8.31 20.20
C PHE A 761 8.72 7.92 21.68
N SER A 762 8.89 8.92 22.54
CA SER A 762 9.13 8.67 23.96
C SER A 762 7.88 8.25 24.76
N SER A 763 6.68 8.46 24.19
CA SER A 763 5.41 8.05 24.80
C SER A 763 4.91 6.70 24.29
N LEU A 764 5.52 6.15 23.23
CA LEU A 764 5.15 4.84 22.72
C LEU A 764 5.50 3.74 23.72
N LEU A 765 4.56 2.83 23.89
CA LEU A 765 4.65 1.68 24.79
C LEU A 765 4.52 0.37 24.00
N ILE A 766 5.07 -0.66 24.56
CA ILE A 766 4.86 -2.06 24.18
C ILE A 766 4.10 -2.73 25.33
N TRP A 767 2.94 -3.27 25.01
CA TRP A 767 2.17 -4.08 25.93
C TRP A 767 2.35 -5.55 25.61
N GLN A 768 3.06 -6.25 26.52
CA GLN A 768 3.20 -7.70 26.49
C GLN A 768 2.27 -8.31 27.52
N ASP A 769 1.04 -8.64 27.13
CA ASP A 769 0.07 -9.32 27.98
C ASP A 769 0.49 -10.79 28.18
N THR A 770 1.40 -11.01 29.13
CA THR A 770 2.07 -12.30 29.33
C THR A 770 1.17 -13.39 29.88
N ASN A 771 0.02 -13.01 30.41
CA ASN A 771 -0.98 -13.95 30.93
C ASN A 771 -2.23 -14.05 30.04
N ALA A 772 -2.27 -13.31 28.93
CA ALA A 772 -3.34 -13.26 27.93
C ALA A 772 -4.74 -13.05 28.58
N ASN A 773 -4.84 -12.07 29.50
CA ASN A 773 -6.08 -11.76 30.20
C ASN A 773 -6.80 -10.50 29.73
N GLY A 774 -6.21 -9.72 28.79
CA GLY A 774 -6.73 -8.46 28.29
C GLY A 774 -6.71 -7.33 29.31
N ILE A 775 -5.79 -7.37 30.28
CA ILE A 775 -5.60 -6.36 31.31
C ILE A 775 -4.12 -6.03 31.39
N SER A 776 -3.76 -4.76 31.26
CA SER A 776 -2.38 -4.33 31.37
C SER A 776 -1.92 -4.35 32.84
N ASP A 777 -1.39 -5.49 33.27
CA ASP A 777 -0.94 -5.73 34.63
C ASP A 777 0.43 -5.06 34.88
N THR A 778 0.78 -4.89 36.14
CA THR A 778 2.05 -4.27 36.52
C THR A 778 3.25 -5.06 35.97
N GLY A 779 4.03 -4.43 35.11
CA GLY A 779 5.27 -4.99 34.52
C GLY A 779 5.07 -5.50 33.09
N GLU A 780 3.89 -5.39 32.51
CA GLU A 780 3.58 -5.75 31.14
C GLU A 780 3.75 -4.58 30.15
N LEU A 781 3.81 -3.35 30.64
CA LEU A 781 4.07 -2.16 29.83
C LEU A 781 5.55 -1.77 29.92
N SER A 782 6.16 -1.49 28.77
CA SER A 782 7.54 -1.01 28.65
C SER A 782 7.68 -0.02 27.51
N HIS A 783 8.64 0.92 27.58
CA HIS A 783 8.92 1.80 26.44
C HIS A 783 9.68 1.06 25.33
N LEU A 784 9.58 1.58 24.10
CA LEU A 784 10.30 1.04 22.95
C LEU A 784 11.81 0.94 23.22
N ALA A 785 12.39 1.98 23.82
CA ALA A 785 13.81 2.04 24.13
C ALA A 785 14.26 0.96 25.15
N ASP A 786 13.38 0.56 26.07
CA ASP A 786 13.67 -0.51 27.06
C ASP A 786 13.78 -1.88 26.38
N ASN A 787 13.13 -2.05 25.23
CA ASN A 787 13.20 -3.22 24.36
C ASN A 787 14.27 -3.08 23.26
N GLY A 788 15.04 -2.00 23.27
CA GLY A 788 16.12 -1.75 22.31
C GLY A 788 15.64 -1.30 20.93
N ILE A 789 14.38 -0.92 20.77
CA ILE A 789 13.84 -0.40 19.52
C ILE A 789 14.21 1.07 19.36
N VAL A 790 14.73 1.44 18.20
CA VAL A 790 15.17 2.81 17.88
C VAL A 790 14.31 3.49 16.83
N SER A 791 13.61 2.74 16.00
CA SER A 791 12.61 3.27 15.06
C SER A 791 11.60 2.21 14.63
N ILE A 792 10.38 2.65 14.24
CA ILE A 792 9.33 1.82 13.65
C ILE A 792 8.93 2.46 12.32
N SER A 793 8.84 1.68 11.24
CA SER A 793 8.33 2.13 9.94
C SER A 793 6.84 2.42 10.05
N THR A 794 6.39 3.55 9.51
CA THR A 794 4.98 3.92 9.38
C THR A 794 4.35 3.34 8.11
N ALA A 795 5.17 2.87 7.15
CA ALA A 795 4.69 2.19 5.95
C ALA A 795 4.50 0.70 6.23
N ALA A 796 3.26 0.25 6.27
CA ALA A 796 2.92 -1.17 6.21
C ALA A 796 2.78 -1.60 4.75
N ASN A 797 3.40 -2.73 4.40
CA ASN A 797 3.08 -3.40 3.14
C ASN A 797 1.77 -4.17 3.33
N ALA A 798 0.84 -4.05 2.39
CA ALA A 798 -0.34 -4.89 2.39
C ALA A 798 0.09 -6.37 2.41
N ALA A 799 -0.31 -7.09 3.44
CA ALA A 799 -0.03 -8.51 3.59
C ALA A 799 -1.36 -9.26 3.59
N VAL A 800 -1.51 -10.19 2.66
CA VAL A 800 -2.68 -11.07 2.64
C VAL A 800 -2.26 -12.42 3.21
N GLY A 801 -2.85 -12.79 4.35
CA GLY A 801 -2.56 -14.08 4.98
C GLY A 801 -3.40 -14.25 6.25
N GLU A 802 -3.34 -15.43 6.80
CA GLU A 802 -3.94 -15.74 8.10
C GLU A 802 -2.86 -16.31 9.01
N ILE A 803 -2.90 -15.92 10.28
CA ILE A 803 -2.10 -16.51 11.35
C ILE A 803 -3.09 -16.98 12.42
N ASP A 804 -3.11 -18.29 12.69
CA ASP A 804 -4.02 -18.92 13.65
C ASP A 804 -5.51 -18.55 13.45
N GLY A 805 -5.92 -18.31 12.19
CA GLY A 805 -7.27 -17.92 11.82
C GLY A 805 -7.55 -16.42 11.87
N GLN A 806 -6.59 -15.59 12.30
CA GLN A 806 -6.71 -14.13 12.31
C GLN A 806 -6.15 -13.55 11.02
N THR A 807 -6.87 -12.61 10.40
CA THR A 807 -6.47 -12.01 9.12
C THR A 807 -5.33 -11.01 9.32
N VAL A 808 -4.22 -11.21 8.61
CA VAL A 808 -3.13 -10.22 8.55
C VAL A 808 -3.48 -9.21 7.45
N THR A 809 -3.61 -7.94 7.82
CA THR A 809 -3.96 -6.83 6.92
C THR A 809 -2.73 -6.07 6.43
N GLY A 810 -1.65 -6.06 7.23
CA GLY A 810 -0.41 -5.38 6.89
C GLY A 810 0.81 -5.98 7.59
N ASN A 811 2.00 -5.68 7.07
CA ASN A 811 3.25 -5.95 7.74
C ASN A 811 4.26 -4.82 7.53
N GLY A 812 5.09 -4.59 8.51
CA GLY A 812 6.16 -3.60 8.43
C GLY A 812 7.37 -4.01 9.25
N THR A 813 8.29 -3.09 9.46
CA THR A 813 9.56 -3.37 10.14
C THR A 813 9.86 -2.35 11.23
N PHE A 814 10.64 -2.76 12.20
CA PHE A 814 11.26 -1.88 13.20
C PHE A 814 12.77 -2.14 13.29
N GLN A 815 13.52 -1.15 13.74
CA GLN A 815 14.98 -1.23 13.88
C GLN A 815 15.38 -1.32 15.33
N MET A 816 16.34 -2.20 15.62
CA MET A 816 16.94 -2.38 16.93
C MET A 816 18.21 -1.56 17.09
N ALA A 817 18.56 -1.20 18.31
CA ALA A 817 19.77 -0.44 18.63
C ALA A 817 21.08 -1.16 18.27
N ASP A 818 21.06 -2.47 18.12
CA ASP A 818 22.21 -3.29 17.70
C ASP A 818 22.36 -3.37 16.15
N GLY A 819 21.43 -2.74 15.41
CA GLY A 819 21.42 -2.70 13.96
C GLY A 819 20.66 -3.87 13.30
N THR A 820 20.00 -4.73 14.06
CA THR A 820 19.10 -5.75 13.53
C THR A 820 17.71 -5.15 13.28
N SER A 821 16.94 -5.77 12.38
CA SER A 821 15.55 -5.41 12.09
C SER A 821 14.61 -6.49 12.62
N GLY A 822 13.49 -6.08 13.19
CA GLY A 822 12.36 -6.95 13.50
C GLY A 822 11.17 -6.65 12.58
N ASN A 823 10.17 -7.53 12.58
CA ASN A 823 8.94 -7.38 11.83
C ASN A 823 7.77 -7.06 12.76
N TYR A 824 6.81 -6.30 12.27
CA TYR A 824 5.50 -6.20 12.89
C TYR A 824 4.40 -6.62 11.91
N VAL A 825 3.24 -6.97 12.44
CA VAL A 825 2.03 -7.23 11.65
C VAL A 825 0.89 -6.36 12.16
N GLU A 826 0.00 -6.00 11.25
CA GLU A 826 -1.35 -5.54 11.55
C GLU A 826 -2.27 -6.73 11.41
N VAL A 827 -3.08 -7.00 12.41
CA VAL A 827 -3.92 -8.20 12.46
C VAL A 827 -5.34 -7.82 12.81
N GLU A 828 -6.26 -8.07 11.89
CA GLU A 828 -7.69 -7.98 12.15
C GLU A 828 -8.10 -9.12 13.07
N LEU A 829 -8.24 -8.79 14.35
CA LEU A 829 -8.61 -9.74 15.39
C LEU A 829 -10.12 -10.03 15.31
N ASP A 830 -10.50 -11.30 15.31
CA ASP A 830 -11.90 -11.68 15.42
C ASP A 830 -12.53 -11.08 16.67
N THR A 831 -13.65 -10.39 16.51
CA THR A 831 -14.36 -9.72 17.60
C THR A 831 -15.84 -10.05 17.62
N SER A 832 -16.40 -10.19 18.81
CA SER A 832 -17.84 -10.17 19.01
C SER A 832 -18.18 -8.92 19.83
N LEU A 833 -18.50 -7.84 19.10
CA LEU A 833 -18.83 -6.57 19.73
C LEU A 833 -20.08 -6.69 20.59
N VAL A 834 -19.97 -6.25 21.83
CA VAL A 834 -21.12 -6.08 22.72
C VAL A 834 -21.59 -4.65 22.57
N ALA A 835 -22.80 -4.46 22.07
CA ALA A 835 -23.36 -3.13 22.02
C ALA A 835 -23.32 -2.49 23.41
N SER A 836 -22.74 -1.30 23.52
CA SER A 836 -22.77 -0.53 24.75
C SER A 836 -24.22 -0.37 25.19
N THR A 837 -24.61 -1.08 26.23
CA THR A 837 -25.90 -0.89 26.87
C THR A 837 -25.87 0.26 27.86
N GLN A 838 -24.73 0.93 27.98
CA GLN A 838 -24.58 2.08 28.86
C GLN A 838 -25.10 3.34 28.14
N PRO A 839 -26.20 3.91 28.62
CA PRO A 839 -26.31 5.34 28.55
C PRO A 839 -25.17 5.92 29.39
N SER A 840 -24.62 7.08 28.97
CA SER A 840 -23.81 8.00 29.78
C SER A 840 -23.70 7.58 31.23
N VAL A 841 -22.49 7.40 31.75
CA VAL A 841 -22.32 7.03 33.18
C VAL A 841 -23.13 7.98 34.00
N ALA A 842 -24.17 7.44 34.69
CA ALA A 842 -24.94 8.25 35.60
C ALA A 842 -24.09 8.49 36.84
N MET A 843 -23.59 9.68 37.00
CA MET A 843 -22.84 10.10 38.17
C MET A 843 -23.83 10.67 39.17
N ASP A 844 -24.06 9.94 40.27
CA ASP A 844 -24.93 10.37 41.39
C ASP A 844 -24.11 11.21 42.37
N GLY A 845 -24.55 12.42 42.67
CA GLY A 845 -24.02 13.23 43.75
C GLY A 845 -24.58 12.76 45.12
N THR A 846 -23.98 13.26 46.17
CA THR A 846 -24.42 13.09 47.56
C THR A 846 -24.90 14.45 48.12
N SER A 847 -25.48 14.47 49.30
CA SER A 847 -25.78 15.73 49.99
C SER A 847 -24.50 16.39 50.54
N GLY A 848 -23.72 17.00 49.73
CA GLY A 848 -22.43 17.62 50.06
C GLY A 848 -21.64 18.03 48.81
N ALA A 849 -20.44 18.57 48.96
CA ALA A 849 -19.64 18.98 47.82
C ALA A 849 -19.02 17.78 47.09
N ASP A 850 -19.55 17.47 45.91
CA ASP A 850 -19.11 16.37 45.07
C ASP A 850 -18.26 16.91 43.89
N THR A 851 -17.44 16.06 43.29
CA THR A 851 -16.65 16.39 42.09
C THR A 851 -16.91 15.33 41.01
N PHE A 852 -17.53 15.74 39.95
CA PHE A 852 -17.85 14.90 38.80
C PHE A 852 -16.73 15.05 37.76
N LYS A 853 -15.92 14.03 37.57
CA LYS A 853 -14.80 14.05 36.64
C LYS A 853 -15.30 13.67 35.24
N ILE A 854 -15.09 14.56 34.26
CA ILE A 854 -15.36 14.32 32.84
C ILE A 854 -14.00 14.17 32.18
N ASP A 855 -13.72 13.04 31.61
CA ASP A 855 -12.41 12.70 31.04
C ASP A 855 -12.45 12.31 29.57
N ASN A 856 -13.63 12.28 28.95
CA ASN A 856 -13.79 11.92 27.56
C ASN A 856 -14.70 12.92 26.82
N LEU A 857 -14.24 13.45 25.69
CA LEU A 857 -15.03 14.35 24.83
C LEU A 857 -16.15 13.62 24.06
N ASN A 858 -16.01 12.32 23.86
CA ASN A 858 -16.94 11.50 23.06
C ASN A 858 -18.07 10.89 23.91
N ILE A 859 -17.98 10.98 25.23
CA ILE A 859 -18.99 10.49 26.15
C ILE A 859 -19.75 11.67 26.75
N LYS A 860 -21.07 11.66 26.62
CA LYS A 860 -21.94 12.67 27.20
C LYS A 860 -22.48 12.14 28.52
N ASP A 861 -21.80 12.45 29.63
CA ASP A 861 -22.16 11.95 30.96
C ASP A 861 -23.48 12.47 31.49
N LEU A 862 -24.21 11.67 32.23
CA LEU A 862 -25.41 12.08 32.94
C LEU A 862 -25.07 12.35 34.40
N ILE A 863 -25.06 13.62 34.83
CA ILE A 863 -24.96 13.97 36.25
C ILE A 863 -26.38 14.08 36.82
N VAL A 864 -26.72 13.15 37.70
CA VAL A 864 -28.10 12.98 38.16
C VAL A 864 -28.49 14.01 39.21
N ASP A 865 -27.56 14.36 40.12
CA ASP A 865 -27.80 15.24 41.26
C ASP A 865 -26.69 16.28 41.42
N TYR A 866 -26.72 17.33 40.59
CA TYR A 866 -25.76 18.43 40.64
C TYR A 866 -26.30 19.62 41.44
N HIS A 867 -25.64 19.97 42.53
CA HIS A 867 -25.97 21.09 43.44
C HIS A 867 -24.77 22.05 43.59
N GLY A 868 -24.65 23.01 42.71
CA GLY A 868 -23.57 24.01 42.75
C GLY A 868 -23.56 24.88 43.99
N ASP A 869 -24.68 25.04 44.67
CA ASP A 869 -24.84 25.75 45.96
C ASP A 869 -24.36 24.91 47.16
N GLU A 870 -24.31 23.59 47.04
CA GLU A 870 -23.66 22.69 48.00
C GLU A 870 -22.14 22.57 47.81
N GLY A 871 -21.64 23.07 46.68
CA GLY A 871 -20.21 23.12 46.36
C GLY A 871 -19.77 22.09 45.34
N ASP A 872 -20.74 21.45 44.63
CA ASP A 872 -20.46 20.53 43.56
C ASP A 872 -19.69 21.16 42.41
N LYS A 873 -18.86 20.36 41.74
CA LYS A 873 -17.98 20.78 40.67
C LYS A 873 -17.93 19.76 39.55
N ILE A 874 -17.82 20.24 38.32
CA ILE A 874 -17.51 19.44 37.15
C ILE A 874 -16.01 19.62 36.86
N ASP A 875 -15.26 18.55 36.95
CA ASP A 875 -13.84 18.52 36.75
C ASP A 875 -13.55 18.18 35.27
N LEU A 876 -13.03 19.17 34.55
CA LEU A 876 -12.68 19.07 33.14
C LEU A 876 -11.14 19.06 32.95
N THR A 877 -10.36 18.85 34.02
CA THR A 877 -8.90 18.91 33.94
C THR A 877 -8.30 17.90 32.97
N ALA A 878 -8.98 16.77 32.78
CA ALA A 878 -8.55 15.71 31.85
C ALA A 878 -8.79 16.05 30.35
N LEU A 879 -9.67 17.00 30.04
CA LEU A 879 -10.05 17.33 28.66
C LEU A 879 -9.16 18.41 27.99
N PHE A 880 -8.26 19.04 28.74
CA PHE A 880 -7.46 20.15 28.21
C PHE A 880 -5.96 19.82 28.23
N ASP A 881 -5.40 19.46 27.11
CA ASP A 881 -3.94 19.30 26.91
C ASP A 881 -3.17 20.62 27.08
N LYS A 882 -3.85 21.74 26.84
CA LYS A 882 -3.30 23.09 26.99
C LYS A 882 -4.24 23.88 27.85
N ALA A 883 -3.69 24.49 28.87
CA ALA A 883 -4.48 25.37 29.74
C ALA A 883 -5.25 26.40 28.95
N PRO A 884 -6.52 26.66 29.30
CA PRO A 884 -7.31 27.72 28.71
C PRO A 884 -6.59 29.06 28.82
N ALA A 885 -6.21 29.64 27.66
CA ALA A 885 -5.57 30.93 27.58
C ALA A 885 -6.62 32.00 27.24
N GLY A 886 -7.19 32.68 28.23
CA GLY A 886 -8.17 33.73 27.98
C GLY A 886 -9.46 33.57 28.77
N ASN A 887 -10.59 33.83 28.11
CA ASN A 887 -11.90 33.69 28.76
C ASN A 887 -12.35 32.24 28.75
N ILE A 888 -12.65 31.67 29.90
CA ILE A 888 -13.13 30.26 30.01
C ILE A 888 -14.40 30.03 29.20
N ALA A 889 -15.20 31.05 28.96
CA ALA A 889 -16.41 30.95 28.12
C ALA A 889 -16.10 30.64 26.63
N ASP A 890 -14.83 30.78 26.18
CA ASP A 890 -14.41 30.37 24.86
C ASP A 890 -14.09 28.84 24.81
N TYR A 891 -14.04 28.19 25.97
CA TYR A 891 -13.70 26.78 26.13
C TYR A 891 -14.83 25.96 26.74
N VAL A 892 -15.65 26.52 27.61
CA VAL A 892 -16.71 25.79 28.30
C VAL A 892 -18.00 26.59 28.25
N HIS A 893 -19.08 25.94 27.87
CA HIS A 893 -20.41 26.54 27.77
C HIS A 893 -21.46 25.68 28.46
N TYR A 894 -22.37 26.29 29.20
CA TYR A 894 -23.55 25.64 29.75
C TYR A 894 -24.81 26.16 29.08
N ASN A 895 -25.58 25.26 28.48
CA ASN A 895 -26.87 25.56 27.90
C ASN A 895 -27.99 25.20 28.87
N SER A 896 -28.56 26.19 29.54
CA SER A 896 -29.61 25.99 30.52
C SER A 896 -30.96 25.54 29.93
N ALA A 897 -31.17 25.61 28.63
CA ALA A 897 -32.37 25.12 27.95
C ALA A 897 -32.33 23.59 27.73
N THR A 898 -31.14 23.04 27.51
CA THR A 898 -30.89 21.61 27.37
C THR A 898 -30.21 20.96 28.55
N SER A 899 -29.85 21.77 29.57
CA SER A 899 -29.09 21.35 30.77
C SER A 899 -27.73 20.73 30.45
N THR A 900 -27.10 21.14 29.36
CA THR A 900 -25.90 20.50 28.79
C THR A 900 -24.66 21.38 29.01
N VAL A 901 -23.59 20.74 29.45
CA VAL A 901 -22.22 21.31 29.46
C VAL A 901 -21.51 20.87 28.19
N SER A 902 -20.94 21.83 27.46
CA SER A 902 -20.21 21.61 26.22
C SER A 902 -18.81 22.22 26.33
N VAL A 903 -17.83 21.61 25.67
CA VAL A 903 -16.43 21.98 25.72
C VAL A 903 -15.86 22.18 24.30
N ASP A 904 -15.11 23.27 24.10
CA ASP A 904 -14.28 23.51 22.92
C ASP A 904 -12.80 23.50 23.35
N THR A 905 -12.09 22.42 23.15
CA THR A 905 -10.67 22.30 23.55
C THR A 905 -9.74 23.22 22.78
N SER A 906 -10.16 23.70 21.61
CA SER A 906 -9.40 24.69 20.82
C SER A 906 -9.49 26.12 21.37
N GLY A 907 -10.51 26.39 22.22
CA GLY A 907 -10.75 27.76 22.76
C GLY A 907 -11.10 28.78 21.72
N SER A 908 -11.62 28.36 20.59
CA SER A 908 -12.00 29.22 19.47
C SER A 908 -13.22 30.09 19.77
N GLY A 909 -14.04 29.68 20.75
CA GLY A 909 -15.36 30.27 21.05
C GLY A 909 -16.36 30.13 19.89
N ASN A 910 -16.06 29.30 18.89
CA ASN A 910 -16.95 29.03 17.78
C ASN A 910 -17.98 27.98 18.18
N ALA A 911 -19.27 28.32 18.03
CA ALA A 911 -20.35 27.43 18.41
C ALA A 911 -20.30 26.03 17.74
N ALA A 912 -19.69 25.92 16.56
CA ALA A 912 -19.53 24.66 15.83
C ALA A 912 -18.47 23.71 16.44
N ASN A 913 -17.60 24.23 17.31
CA ASN A 913 -16.50 23.44 17.90
C ASN A 913 -16.81 22.99 19.33
N PHE A 914 -17.99 23.29 19.87
CA PHE A 914 -18.39 22.85 21.19
C PHE A 914 -18.98 21.44 21.13
N VAL A 915 -18.38 20.52 21.86
CA VAL A 915 -18.83 19.14 22.04
C VAL A 915 -19.57 19.02 23.38
N ASP A 916 -20.73 18.41 23.39
CA ASP A 916 -21.52 18.16 24.60
C ASP A 916 -20.88 17.04 25.43
N VAL A 917 -20.42 17.33 26.64
CA VAL A 917 -19.70 16.38 27.49
C VAL A 917 -20.49 15.95 28.74
N ALA A 918 -21.51 16.68 29.15
CA ALA A 918 -22.35 16.27 30.26
C ALA A 918 -23.79 16.84 30.17
N VAL A 919 -24.78 16.10 30.71
CA VAL A 919 -26.12 16.58 30.95
C VAL A 919 -26.40 16.60 32.45
N LEU A 920 -26.89 17.72 32.96
CA LEU A 920 -27.28 17.87 34.37
C LEU A 920 -28.78 17.63 34.53
N GLN A 921 -29.16 16.48 35.10
CA GLN A 921 -30.55 16.03 35.12
C GLN A 921 -31.50 16.97 35.89
N ASN A 922 -31.00 17.64 36.95
CA ASN A 922 -31.78 18.55 37.75
C ASN A 922 -31.87 19.98 37.19
N ALA A 923 -31.38 20.23 36.00
CA ALA A 923 -31.48 21.48 35.25
C ALA A 923 -31.09 22.73 36.07
N PRO A 924 -29.85 22.82 36.60
CA PRO A 924 -29.42 23.96 37.41
C PRO A 924 -29.44 25.27 36.62
N ALA A 925 -29.57 26.41 37.28
CA ALA A 925 -29.56 27.71 36.62
C ALA A 925 -28.18 28.09 36.12
N ALA A 926 -28.12 28.78 34.98
CA ALA A 926 -26.85 29.38 34.51
C ALA A 926 -26.26 30.33 35.58
N GLY A 927 -24.96 30.27 35.73
CA GLY A 927 -24.26 31.03 36.81
C GLY A 927 -24.17 30.25 38.12
N THR A 928 -24.53 28.94 38.14
CA THR A 928 -24.38 28.10 39.32
C THR A 928 -23.51 26.86 39.04
N ILE A 929 -22.96 26.73 37.82
CA ILE A 929 -22.15 25.58 37.41
C ILE A 929 -20.70 25.86 37.78
N ASN A 930 -20.13 25.08 38.67
CA ASN A 930 -18.74 25.18 39.09
C ASN A 930 -17.86 24.24 38.24
N ILE A 931 -16.90 24.81 37.53
CA ILE A 931 -15.98 24.09 36.65
C ILE A 931 -14.58 24.10 37.25
N LEU A 932 -13.92 22.96 37.30
CA LEU A 932 -12.49 22.81 37.55
C LEU A 932 -11.76 22.59 36.22
N TYR A 933 -10.61 23.23 36.05
CA TYR A 933 -9.72 23.07 34.89
C TYR A 933 -8.30 23.40 35.30
N ASP A 934 -7.29 22.95 34.54
CA ASP A 934 -5.89 23.28 34.80
C ASP A 934 -5.45 24.52 34.01
N ASP A 935 -4.62 25.36 34.64
CA ASP A 935 -3.95 26.50 34.00
C ASP A 935 -2.61 26.08 33.35
N ALA A 936 -1.97 27.02 32.62
CA ALA A 936 -0.69 26.80 31.93
C ALA A 936 0.47 26.31 32.82
N THR A 937 0.28 26.25 34.11
CA THR A 937 1.28 25.75 35.07
C THR A 937 0.84 24.46 35.76
N HIS A 938 -0.19 23.82 35.23
CA HIS A 938 -0.86 22.65 35.80
C HIS A 938 -1.34 22.90 37.24
N THR A 939 -1.81 24.09 37.46
CA THR A 939 -2.44 24.47 38.72
C THR A 939 -3.95 24.53 38.52
N GLN A 940 -4.67 23.70 39.30
CA GLN A 940 -6.11 23.62 39.22
C GLN A 940 -6.77 24.98 39.51
N GLN A 941 -7.61 25.40 38.60
CA GLN A 941 -8.41 26.63 38.70
C GLN A 941 -9.89 26.28 38.85
N HIS A 942 -10.65 27.21 39.37
CA HIS A 942 -12.08 27.09 39.57
C HIS A 942 -12.80 28.30 39.00
N VAL A 943 -13.88 28.08 38.27
CA VAL A 943 -14.77 29.11 37.74
C VAL A 943 -16.23 28.66 37.86
N THR A 944 -17.16 29.63 38.02
CA THR A 944 -18.61 29.37 37.96
C THR A 944 -19.15 29.99 36.67
N ILE A 945 -19.85 29.18 35.86
CA ILE A 945 -20.43 29.57 34.57
C ILE A 945 -21.96 29.49 34.58
#